data_6c26e19ce00e358d5fb95f2dc0aa933d
#
_entry.id   6c26e19ce00e358d5fb95f2dc0aa933d
#
_cell.length_a   1.000
_cell.length_b   1.000
_cell.length_c   1.000
_cell.angle_alpha   90.00
_cell.angle_beta   90.00
_cell.angle_gamma   90.00
#
_symmetry.space_group_name_H-M   'P 1'
#
loop_
_entity.id
_entity.type
_entity.pdbx_description
1 polymer ?
#
loop_
_entity_poly.entity_id
_entity_poly.type
_entity_poly.pdbx_seq_one_letter_code
_entity_poly.pdbx_strand_id
1 'polypeptide(L)'
;MITTVAVAATVLTQVDVGTDGLGGRDGDHALAERIDALADYFVDGGQVVPGLTLTIEGRGRSWWWPLPRAADRDLVRSIVTDPTPDGHRRAADALALAVDMRMRTRLRGTTLIEKKSGRRTVAEAWLGALTSDDPHLPVKLDAAKVGAFADSLTAWIRAGAASQTRTRVVLRLSEPTDAQTSWRVDVLVQDSDEPSLIVDAAKLWDVDSPFPAGAVAELLQGLGRVARLAPELSGLLDAARPSGIDLTTDAVIVFVRDRAALLTDAGIGLNLPGWWSQRQRVRLRAKATSKKSSGSAVSGGSSGFGFDQMVSFTWEAALGETKLTASDLRDLERAAATKQGLVRVRGEWVELDPSELAAIIAAVGGEGQATAAELMRTALGLPGIGLPENVGDADVTATGWLGELLDGALHATVEPISDPPGFAGQLRPYQQLGTGWLTFLGRLGLGACLADDMGLGKTAQLIGTLLSDPISEPTLVVCPVSVLGNWQRELERFAPGLRVKVHHGPDRLRTEEQITKAQADADVVLTTYSLVARDLALLQMVPWGRMVLDEAQQVKNPGTAQTKAIRQLSASRRIALTGTPVENRLGELWSLMHVLNPGLLGTPAEFKRRFATPIETDHDAGATELLRRITGPFVLRRLKTDRTIIDDLPDKIEQTEQVPLTREQATLYRAVVDDLLRKAEESEGIERRGLVLAGIGKLKQVCNHPAHFTRDSSALSGRSGKLNRVEELLDEIIAAGDKVLLFTQFAEWGELLVPYLTSRYGQAPLWLHGGVARKKRDQMVEQFQSPAGPSMFLLSIKAGGTGLNLTAAGHVIHLDRWWNPAVEDQATDRAYRIGQKRTVLVHKLVSSGTIEERIDAMITSKRALAELVVGTGEGWITELSTDQLRDVIALRSSDTDEDVA
;
A
#
# COMPACT_ATOMS: atom_id res chain seq x y z
N MET A 1 -1.45 -43.81 -3.85
CA MET A 1 -2.03 -42.77 -3.01
C MET A 1 -3.06 -41.90 -3.75
N ILE A 2 -2.82 -41.49 -4.99
CA ILE A 2 -3.87 -40.92 -5.87
C ILE A 2 -5.02 -41.90 -6.04
N THR A 3 -4.74 -43.19 -6.05
CA THR A 3 -5.75 -44.28 -6.00
C THR A 3 -6.52 -44.25 -4.67
N THR A 4 -5.93 -43.86 -3.54
CA THR A 4 -6.61 -43.84 -2.22
C THR A 4 -7.52 -42.64 -2.07
N VAL A 5 -7.13 -41.47 -2.57
CA VAL A 5 -7.98 -40.26 -2.59
C VAL A 5 -9.03 -40.33 -3.69
N ALA A 6 -8.69 -40.87 -4.86
CA ALA A 6 -9.65 -41.16 -5.93
C ALA A 6 -10.60 -42.35 -5.57
N VAL A 7 -10.15 -43.34 -4.85
CA VAL A 7 -10.96 -44.44 -4.31
C VAL A 7 -11.83 -43.93 -3.16
N ALA A 8 -11.34 -43.09 -2.26
CA ALA A 8 -12.18 -42.44 -1.26
C ALA A 8 -13.27 -41.56 -1.92
N ALA A 9 -12.94 -40.76 -2.95
CA ALA A 9 -13.92 -39.95 -3.67
C ALA A 9 -14.91 -40.76 -4.53
N THR A 10 -14.52 -41.93 -5.04
CA THR A 10 -15.38 -42.79 -5.90
C THR A 10 -16.21 -43.79 -5.09
N VAL A 11 -15.78 -44.16 -3.89
CA VAL A 11 -16.41 -45.15 -3.03
C VAL A 11 -17.38 -44.55 -2.02
N LEU A 12 -17.23 -43.28 -1.67
CA LEU A 12 -18.14 -42.54 -0.76
C LEU A 12 -19.53 -42.25 -1.35
N THR A 13 -19.81 -42.67 -2.57
CA THR A 13 -21.16 -42.54 -3.16
C THR A 13 -22.15 -43.63 -2.71
N GLN A 14 -21.76 -44.64 -1.92
CA GLN A 14 -22.60 -45.79 -1.61
C GLN A 14 -22.46 -46.38 -0.19
N VAL A 15 -22.10 -45.68 0.86
CA VAL A 15 -22.04 -46.31 2.19
C VAL A 15 -22.91 -45.57 3.21
N ASP A 16 -23.96 -46.29 3.64
CA ASP A 16 -24.73 -46.03 4.85
C ASP A 16 -23.91 -46.58 6.04
N VAL A 17 -23.24 -45.69 6.82
CA VAL A 17 -22.47 -46.11 7.99
C VAL A 17 -23.45 -46.27 9.16
N GLY A 18 -23.91 -47.48 9.36
CA GLY A 18 -24.61 -47.88 10.59
C GLY A 18 -23.62 -47.77 11.77
N THR A 19 -24.06 -47.12 12.83
CA THR A 19 -23.30 -46.86 14.07
C THR A 19 -23.13 -48.05 15.00
N ASP A 20 -23.35 -49.31 14.53
CA ASP A 20 -23.27 -50.50 15.37
C ASP A 20 -22.10 -51.39 14.94
N GLY A 21 -21.07 -51.46 15.81
CA GLY A 21 -20.07 -52.50 15.74
C GLY A 21 -18.62 -52.20 16.04
N LEU A 22 -18.33 -51.51 17.17
CA LEU A 22 -16.98 -51.58 17.76
C LEU A 22 -17.09 -52.22 19.15
N GLY A 23 -17.06 -53.54 19.15
CA GLY A 23 -17.06 -54.35 20.36
C GLY A 23 -16.00 -55.42 20.30
N GLY A 24 -14.90 -55.28 21.03
CA GLY A 24 -14.13 -56.32 21.64
C GLY A 24 -12.80 -56.75 21.05
N ARG A 25 -11.72 -56.38 21.69
CA ARG A 25 -10.48 -57.04 22.10
C ARG A 25 -9.27 -56.10 22.05
N ASP A 26 -8.25 -56.33 22.83
CA ASP A 26 -7.04 -55.45 23.07
C ASP A 26 -6.36 -54.91 21.78
N GLY A 27 -6.48 -55.58 20.65
CA GLY A 27 -5.96 -55.13 19.36
C GLY A 27 -6.71 -53.95 18.73
N ASP A 28 -8.01 -53.82 19.02
CA ASP A 28 -8.84 -52.72 18.47
C ASP A 28 -8.61 -51.40 19.18
N HIS A 29 -8.21 -51.45 20.46
CA HIS A 29 -7.92 -50.23 21.23
C HIS A 29 -6.62 -49.53 20.73
N ALA A 30 -5.56 -50.29 20.49
CA ALA A 30 -4.30 -49.77 19.96
C ALA A 30 -4.42 -49.23 18.51
N LEU A 31 -5.36 -49.77 17.71
CA LEU A 31 -5.67 -49.25 16.38
C LEU A 31 -6.47 -47.92 16.48
N ALA A 32 -7.45 -47.88 17.38
CA ALA A 32 -8.22 -46.65 17.62
C ALA A 32 -7.34 -45.50 18.09
N GLU A 33 -6.41 -45.73 19.05
CA GLU A 33 -5.45 -44.74 19.51
C GLU A 33 -4.53 -44.22 18.39
N ARG A 34 -4.09 -45.11 17.46
CA ARG A 34 -3.29 -44.67 16.29
C ARG A 34 -4.08 -43.83 15.30
N ILE A 35 -5.34 -44.19 15.05
CA ILE A 35 -6.24 -43.42 14.19
C ILE A 35 -6.47 -42.06 14.83
N ASP A 36 -6.67 -42.01 16.13
CA ASP A 36 -6.88 -40.81 16.90
C ASP A 36 -5.67 -39.87 16.85
N ALA A 37 -4.48 -40.42 17.12
CA ALA A 37 -3.23 -39.65 17.04
C ALA A 37 -2.97 -39.11 15.62
N LEU A 38 -3.30 -39.90 14.58
CA LEU A 38 -3.14 -39.49 13.19
C LEU A 38 -4.16 -38.43 12.78
N ALA A 39 -5.38 -38.51 13.30
CA ALA A 39 -6.39 -37.46 13.09
C ALA A 39 -5.99 -36.14 13.71
N ASP A 40 -5.42 -36.14 14.94
CA ASP A 40 -4.87 -34.95 15.58
C ASP A 40 -3.71 -34.35 14.75
N TYR A 41 -2.79 -35.20 14.27
CA TYR A 41 -1.71 -34.76 13.38
C TYR A 41 -2.21 -34.01 12.13
N PHE A 42 -3.24 -34.53 11.44
CA PHE A 42 -3.80 -33.86 10.26
C PHE A 42 -4.54 -32.55 10.62
N VAL A 43 -5.28 -32.54 11.71
CA VAL A 43 -6.03 -31.36 12.15
C VAL A 43 -5.10 -30.25 12.62
N ASP A 44 -4.10 -30.55 13.43
CA ASP A 44 -3.13 -29.58 13.96
C ASP A 44 -2.18 -29.10 12.87
N GLY A 45 -1.82 -29.96 11.91
CA GLY A 45 -1.03 -29.61 10.73
C GLY A 45 -1.79 -28.82 9.66
N GLY A 46 -3.09 -28.53 9.85
CA GLY A 46 -3.92 -27.86 8.84
C GLY A 46 -4.10 -28.67 7.54
N GLN A 47 -3.84 -29.99 7.60
CA GLN A 47 -3.91 -30.90 6.45
C GLN A 47 -5.31 -31.54 6.33
N VAL A 48 -6.32 -30.68 6.26
CA VAL A 48 -7.72 -31.07 6.14
C VAL A 48 -8.43 -30.27 5.05
N VAL A 49 -9.40 -30.89 4.37
CA VAL A 49 -10.18 -30.21 3.33
C VAL A 49 -11.68 -30.45 3.57
N PRO A 50 -12.52 -29.42 3.36
CA PRO A 50 -13.94 -29.56 3.48
C PRO A 50 -14.50 -30.26 2.24
N GLY A 51 -15.49 -31.15 2.42
CA GLY A 51 -16.11 -31.93 1.36
C GLY A 51 -17.63 -32.00 1.50
N LEU A 52 -18.27 -32.57 0.48
CA LEU A 52 -19.72 -32.83 0.42
C LEU A 52 -19.98 -34.14 -0.30
N THR A 53 -20.76 -35.00 0.32
CA THR A 53 -21.25 -36.25 -0.30
C THR A 53 -22.76 -36.28 -0.34
N LEU A 54 -23.32 -37.08 -1.26
CA LEU A 54 -24.75 -37.40 -1.27
C LEU A 54 -24.98 -38.70 -0.54
N THR A 55 -25.95 -38.72 0.37
CA THR A 55 -26.44 -39.98 0.96
C THR A 55 -27.31 -40.74 -0.05
N ILE A 56 -27.59 -42.01 0.24
CA ILE A 56 -28.45 -42.87 -0.61
C ILE A 56 -29.84 -42.23 -0.79
N GLU A 57 -30.30 -41.45 0.19
CA GLU A 57 -31.57 -40.72 0.14
C GLU A 57 -31.49 -39.40 -0.62
N GLY A 58 -30.34 -39.05 -1.25
CA GLY A 58 -30.12 -37.82 -2.00
C GLY A 58 -29.90 -36.57 -1.12
N ARG A 59 -29.67 -36.71 0.21
CA ARG A 59 -29.32 -35.60 1.10
C ARG A 59 -27.82 -35.33 1.02
N GLY A 60 -27.45 -34.07 1.03
CA GLY A 60 -26.06 -33.70 1.16
C GLY A 60 -25.55 -33.89 2.58
N ARG A 61 -24.34 -34.42 2.76
CA ARG A 61 -23.61 -34.52 4.03
C ARG A 61 -22.25 -33.85 3.90
N SER A 62 -21.96 -32.86 4.74
CA SER A 62 -20.68 -32.15 4.80
C SER A 62 -19.65 -32.99 5.56
N TRP A 63 -18.40 -32.88 5.15
CA TRP A 63 -17.27 -33.62 5.72
C TRP A 63 -16.03 -32.73 5.87
N TRP A 64 -15.15 -33.11 6.81
CA TRP A 64 -13.75 -32.75 6.85
C TRP A 64 -12.90 -33.96 6.56
N TRP A 65 -12.18 -33.94 5.44
CA TRP A 65 -11.32 -35.05 5.03
C TRP A 65 -9.85 -34.77 5.30
N PRO A 66 -9.04 -35.79 5.72
CA PRO A 66 -7.60 -35.66 5.77
C PRO A 66 -7.03 -35.44 4.37
N LEU A 67 -6.01 -34.62 4.25
CA LEU A 67 -5.25 -34.39 3.03
C LEU A 67 -3.78 -34.80 3.24
N PRO A 68 -3.47 -36.13 3.23
CA PRO A 68 -2.12 -36.59 3.48
C PRO A 68 -1.17 -36.22 2.35
N ARG A 69 0.01 -35.75 2.71
CA ARG A 69 1.12 -35.46 1.80
C ARG A 69 1.87 -36.76 1.45
N ALA A 70 2.78 -36.68 0.47
CA ALA A 70 3.63 -37.79 0.10
C ALA A 70 4.47 -38.32 1.28
N ALA A 71 4.94 -37.41 2.15
CA ALA A 71 5.68 -37.77 3.36
C ALA A 71 4.84 -38.53 4.42
N ASP A 72 3.52 -38.41 4.40
CA ASP A 72 2.63 -39.01 5.40
C ASP A 72 2.24 -40.46 5.05
N ARG A 73 2.76 -41.02 3.93
CA ARG A 73 2.39 -42.33 3.41
C ARG A 73 2.58 -43.48 4.40
N ASP A 74 3.71 -43.47 5.07
CA ASP A 74 4.05 -44.54 6.03
C ASP A 74 3.22 -44.40 7.32
N LEU A 75 2.89 -43.16 7.71
CA LEU A 75 1.95 -42.90 8.81
C LEU A 75 0.55 -43.40 8.50
N VAL A 76 0.04 -43.11 7.29
CA VAL A 76 -1.29 -43.61 6.87
C VAL A 76 -1.29 -45.13 6.69
N ARG A 77 -0.18 -45.74 6.24
CA ARG A 77 -0.05 -47.23 6.16
C ARG A 77 -0.07 -47.89 7.53
N SER A 78 0.41 -47.23 8.57
CA SER A 78 0.48 -47.79 9.92
C SER A 78 -0.89 -48.15 10.54
N ILE A 79 -1.97 -47.56 10.03
CA ILE A 79 -3.35 -47.82 10.46
C ILE A 79 -4.05 -48.89 9.61
N VAL A 80 -3.40 -49.38 8.54
CA VAL A 80 -3.95 -50.44 7.69
C VAL A 80 -3.57 -51.80 8.27
N THR A 81 -4.51 -52.47 8.90
CA THR A 81 -4.28 -53.79 9.53
C THR A 81 -4.59 -54.96 8.58
N ASP A 82 -5.39 -54.70 7.57
CA ASP A 82 -5.80 -55.66 6.51
C ASP A 82 -5.31 -55.11 5.16
N PRO A 83 -4.37 -55.78 4.47
CA PRO A 83 -3.78 -55.30 3.22
C PRO A 83 -4.73 -55.46 2.00
N THR A 84 -5.94 -55.91 2.20
CA THR A 84 -6.95 -56.01 1.12
C THR A 84 -7.48 -54.60 0.74
N PRO A 85 -7.99 -54.41 -0.47
CA PRO A 85 -8.64 -53.15 -0.86
C PRO A 85 -9.74 -52.70 0.12
N ASP A 86 -10.49 -53.64 0.69
CA ASP A 86 -11.54 -53.35 1.67
C ASP A 86 -10.98 -52.98 3.05
N GLY A 87 -9.83 -53.54 3.46
CA GLY A 87 -9.13 -53.14 4.66
C GLY A 87 -8.56 -51.72 4.56
N HIS A 88 -7.97 -51.38 3.42
CA HIS A 88 -7.51 -50.01 3.14
C HIS A 88 -8.67 -49.00 3.15
N ARG A 89 -9.83 -49.36 2.62
CA ARG A 89 -11.04 -48.54 2.63
C ARG A 89 -11.54 -48.30 4.05
N ARG A 90 -11.67 -49.34 4.88
CA ARG A 90 -12.09 -49.24 6.29
C ARG A 90 -11.18 -48.35 7.10
N ALA A 91 -9.86 -48.45 6.92
CA ALA A 91 -8.90 -47.59 7.59
C ALA A 91 -9.02 -46.13 7.15
N ALA A 92 -9.23 -45.86 5.86
CA ALA A 92 -9.43 -44.52 5.32
C ALA A 92 -10.75 -43.90 5.83
N ASP A 93 -11.83 -44.65 5.89
CA ASP A 93 -13.13 -44.21 6.39
C ASP A 93 -13.09 -43.91 7.89
N ALA A 94 -12.41 -44.74 8.66
CA ALA A 94 -12.22 -44.51 10.10
C ALA A 94 -11.40 -43.25 10.38
N LEU A 95 -10.32 -43.05 9.63
CA LEU A 95 -9.50 -41.82 9.74
C LEU A 95 -10.30 -40.57 9.34
N ALA A 96 -11.04 -40.64 8.24
CA ALA A 96 -11.88 -39.50 7.79
C ALA A 96 -12.95 -39.14 8.83
N LEU A 97 -13.56 -40.15 9.48
CA LEU A 97 -14.55 -39.94 10.54
C LEU A 97 -13.90 -39.29 11.77
N ALA A 98 -12.72 -39.77 12.17
CA ALA A 98 -11.97 -39.20 13.31
C ALA A 98 -11.56 -37.76 13.07
N VAL A 99 -11.11 -37.40 11.85
CA VAL A 99 -10.78 -36.02 11.44
C VAL A 99 -12.02 -35.14 11.45
N ASP A 100 -13.14 -35.59 10.89
CA ASP A 100 -14.41 -34.86 10.85
C ASP A 100 -14.91 -34.52 12.25
N MET A 101 -14.90 -35.49 13.15
CA MET A 101 -15.29 -35.29 14.55
C MET A 101 -14.42 -34.23 15.27
N ARG A 102 -13.11 -34.30 15.07
CA ARG A 102 -12.15 -33.34 15.69
C ARG A 102 -12.33 -31.95 15.13
N MET A 103 -12.44 -31.81 13.82
CA MET A 103 -12.66 -30.52 13.19
C MET A 103 -13.97 -29.88 13.65
N ARG A 104 -15.07 -30.65 13.76
CA ARG A 104 -16.35 -30.13 14.29
C ARG A 104 -16.23 -29.71 15.74
N THR A 105 -15.51 -30.47 16.56
CA THR A 105 -15.26 -30.11 17.97
C THR A 105 -14.45 -28.81 18.05
N ARG A 106 -13.41 -28.67 17.24
CA ARG A 106 -12.54 -27.47 17.19
C ARG A 106 -13.31 -26.23 16.68
N LEU A 107 -14.23 -26.41 15.73
CA LEU A 107 -15.02 -25.34 15.12
C LEU A 107 -16.37 -25.12 15.82
N ARG A 108 -16.64 -25.79 16.93
CA ARG A 108 -17.89 -25.66 17.67
C ARG A 108 -18.09 -24.20 18.12
N GLY A 109 -19.24 -23.61 17.76
CA GLY A 109 -19.53 -22.21 18.03
C GLY A 109 -18.94 -21.22 17.00
N THR A 110 -18.15 -21.67 16.03
CA THR A 110 -17.65 -20.83 14.93
C THR A 110 -18.72 -20.67 13.86
N THR A 111 -19.04 -19.43 13.48
CA THR A 111 -19.98 -19.13 12.40
C THR A 111 -19.20 -18.72 11.16
N LEU A 112 -19.16 -19.59 10.14
CA LEU A 112 -18.49 -19.32 8.87
C LEU A 112 -19.27 -18.35 7.96
N ILE A 113 -20.58 -18.21 8.20
CA ILE A 113 -21.46 -17.29 7.47
C ILE A 113 -22.48 -16.70 8.44
N GLU A 114 -22.70 -15.37 8.36
CA GLU A 114 -23.76 -14.66 9.11
C GLU A 114 -25.15 -15.21 8.75
N LYS A 115 -26.01 -15.38 9.74
CA LYS A 115 -27.40 -15.80 9.57
C LYS A 115 -28.20 -14.69 8.86
N LYS A 116 -28.29 -14.75 7.53
CA LYS A 116 -29.25 -13.92 6.78
C LYS A 116 -30.64 -14.56 6.83
N SER A 117 -31.66 -13.75 7.07
CA SER A 117 -33.06 -14.14 6.95
C SER A 117 -33.40 -14.29 5.47
N GLY A 118 -33.53 -15.53 4.96
CA GLY A 118 -33.90 -15.82 3.59
C GLY A 118 -33.64 -17.27 3.19
N ARG A 119 -33.93 -17.61 1.91
CA ARG A 119 -33.70 -18.94 1.34
C ARG A 119 -32.19 -19.14 1.15
N ARG A 120 -31.58 -20.07 1.89
CA ARG A 120 -30.14 -20.36 1.79
C ARG A 120 -29.78 -20.99 0.45
N THR A 121 -28.64 -20.59 -0.11
CA THR A 121 -28.00 -21.30 -1.23
C THR A 121 -27.39 -22.63 -0.76
N VAL A 122 -27.07 -23.55 -1.69
CA VAL A 122 -26.42 -24.83 -1.35
C VAL A 122 -25.07 -24.58 -0.66
N ALA A 123 -24.29 -23.60 -1.14
CA ALA A 123 -23.00 -23.24 -0.55
C ALA A 123 -23.14 -22.70 0.90
N GLU A 124 -24.09 -21.83 1.16
CA GLU A 124 -24.36 -21.33 2.51
C GLU A 124 -24.85 -22.41 3.47
N ALA A 125 -25.69 -23.34 2.98
CA ALA A 125 -26.15 -24.47 3.78
C ALA A 125 -25.01 -25.45 4.09
N TRP A 126 -24.14 -25.71 3.14
CA TRP A 126 -22.94 -26.54 3.28
C TRP A 126 -21.94 -25.94 4.28
N LEU A 127 -21.61 -24.65 4.17
CA LEU A 127 -20.73 -23.95 5.12
C LEU A 127 -21.29 -23.97 6.55
N GLY A 128 -22.59 -23.80 6.70
CA GLY A 128 -23.26 -23.94 8.00
C GLY A 128 -23.20 -25.35 8.57
N ALA A 129 -23.30 -26.37 7.71
CA ALA A 129 -23.23 -27.76 8.13
C ALA A 129 -21.81 -28.23 8.48
N LEU A 130 -20.76 -27.56 7.95
CA LEU A 130 -19.35 -27.88 8.29
C LEU A 130 -18.98 -27.59 9.75
N THR A 131 -19.66 -26.62 10.38
CA THR A 131 -19.42 -26.21 11.78
C THR A 131 -20.54 -26.64 12.74
N SER A 132 -21.57 -27.31 12.21
CA SER A 132 -22.72 -27.81 13.00
C SER A 132 -22.44 -29.22 13.52
N ASP A 133 -23.08 -29.58 14.64
CA ASP A 133 -23.11 -30.97 15.16
C ASP A 133 -23.92 -31.90 14.21
N ASP A 134 -24.90 -31.36 13.44
CA ASP A 134 -25.57 -32.10 12.35
C ASP A 134 -24.84 -31.84 11.02
N PRO A 135 -24.18 -32.86 10.43
CA PRO A 135 -23.45 -32.71 9.18
C PRO A 135 -24.35 -32.63 7.94
N HIS A 136 -25.67 -32.86 8.08
CA HIS A 136 -26.57 -32.95 6.95
C HIS A 136 -27.11 -31.59 6.50
N LEU A 137 -27.19 -31.41 5.18
CA LEU A 137 -27.84 -30.25 4.61
C LEU A 137 -29.36 -30.30 4.77
N PRO A 138 -30.07 -29.16 4.84
CA PRO A 138 -31.53 -29.13 4.98
C PRO A 138 -32.26 -29.88 3.85
N VAL A 139 -33.29 -30.68 4.20
CA VAL A 139 -34.09 -31.52 3.26
C VAL A 139 -34.77 -30.70 2.14
N LYS A 140 -34.96 -29.38 2.33
CA LYS A 140 -35.67 -28.52 1.37
C LYS A 140 -34.76 -28.06 0.20
N LEU A 141 -33.51 -28.48 0.14
CA LEU A 141 -32.62 -28.15 -0.97
C LEU A 141 -32.84 -29.10 -2.14
N ASP A 142 -32.74 -28.57 -3.36
CA ASP A 142 -32.85 -29.33 -4.59
C ASP A 142 -31.66 -30.29 -4.73
N ALA A 143 -31.94 -31.58 -4.78
CA ALA A 143 -30.91 -32.64 -4.84
C ALA A 143 -30.00 -32.49 -6.08
N ALA A 144 -30.53 -32.04 -7.22
CA ALA A 144 -29.73 -31.84 -8.44
C ALA A 144 -28.71 -30.71 -8.25
N LYS A 145 -29.10 -29.61 -7.55
CA LYS A 145 -28.18 -28.50 -7.23
C LYS A 145 -27.14 -28.89 -6.19
N VAL A 146 -27.52 -29.74 -5.22
CA VAL A 146 -26.57 -30.29 -4.22
C VAL A 146 -25.55 -31.19 -4.93
N GLY A 147 -25.99 -32.04 -5.86
CA GLY A 147 -25.12 -32.88 -6.66
C GLY A 147 -24.13 -32.08 -7.51
N ALA A 148 -24.61 -31.10 -8.28
CA ALA A 148 -23.75 -30.23 -9.09
C ALA A 148 -22.72 -29.46 -8.26
N PHE A 149 -23.08 -29.02 -7.04
CA PHE A 149 -22.14 -28.38 -6.12
C PHE A 149 -21.12 -29.38 -5.55
N ALA A 150 -21.53 -30.60 -5.21
CA ALA A 150 -20.63 -31.66 -4.75
C ALA A 150 -19.60 -32.02 -5.84
N ASP A 151 -20.03 -32.10 -7.10
CA ASP A 151 -19.14 -32.36 -8.24
C ASP A 151 -18.13 -31.23 -8.43
N SER A 152 -18.57 -29.97 -8.35
CA SER A 152 -17.70 -28.81 -8.46
C SER A 152 -16.69 -28.76 -7.32
N LEU A 153 -17.10 -29.04 -6.09
CA LEU A 153 -16.23 -29.09 -4.91
C LEU A 153 -15.22 -30.26 -5.03
N THR A 154 -15.66 -31.42 -5.51
CA THR A 154 -14.76 -32.55 -5.75
C THR A 154 -13.74 -32.25 -6.83
N ALA A 155 -14.12 -31.53 -7.90
CA ALA A 155 -13.20 -31.10 -8.93
C ALA A 155 -12.17 -30.10 -8.38
N TRP A 156 -12.59 -29.16 -7.53
CA TRP A 156 -11.70 -28.22 -6.85
C TRP A 156 -10.71 -28.92 -5.92
N ILE A 157 -11.16 -29.84 -5.09
CA ILE A 157 -10.30 -30.65 -4.20
C ILE A 157 -9.27 -31.45 -5.01
N ARG A 158 -9.71 -32.08 -6.13
CA ARG A 158 -8.81 -32.81 -7.03
C ARG A 158 -7.78 -31.93 -7.69
N ALA A 159 -8.12 -30.70 -8.07
CA ALA A 159 -7.18 -29.74 -8.63
C ALA A 159 -6.12 -29.33 -7.59
N GLY A 160 -6.53 -29.08 -6.33
CA GLY A 160 -5.62 -28.81 -5.23
C GLY A 160 -4.72 -30.00 -4.84
N ALA A 161 -5.27 -31.23 -4.85
CA ALA A 161 -4.50 -32.45 -4.60
C ALA A 161 -3.50 -32.78 -5.72
N ALA A 162 -3.77 -32.35 -6.93
CA ALA A 162 -2.89 -32.57 -8.09
C ALA A 162 -1.58 -31.75 -7.98
N SER A 163 -1.54 -30.70 -7.18
CA SER A 163 -0.31 -29.96 -6.88
C SER A 163 0.66 -30.71 -5.95
N GLN A 164 0.31 -31.91 -5.49
CA GLN A 164 1.11 -32.76 -4.59
C GLN A 164 1.68 -34.02 -5.27
N THR A 165 1.64 -34.09 -6.60
CA THR A 165 2.33 -35.16 -7.33
C THR A 165 3.82 -34.93 -7.29
N ARG A 166 4.61 -36.02 -7.19
CA ARG A 166 6.07 -35.96 -7.23
C ARG A 166 6.58 -35.51 -8.59
N THR A 167 5.81 -35.70 -9.64
CA THR A 167 6.14 -35.28 -10.99
C THR A 167 5.16 -34.26 -11.52
N ARG A 168 5.69 -33.22 -12.13
CA ARG A 168 4.96 -32.15 -12.78
C ARG A 168 5.13 -32.23 -14.29
N VAL A 169 4.03 -32.16 -15.03
CA VAL A 169 4.09 -32.01 -16.50
C VAL A 169 4.50 -30.59 -16.84
N VAL A 170 5.47 -30.46 -17.73
CA VAL A 170 5.94 -29.18 -18.28
C VAL A 170 5.81 -29.24 -19.80
N LEU A 171 5.17 -28.25 -20.39
CA LEU A 171 5.07 -28.09 -21.85
C LEU A 171 6.03 -27.01 -22.30
N ARG A 172 6.89 -27.33 -23.26
CA ARG A 172 7.85 -26.39 -23.86
C ARG A 172 7.42 -26.08 -25.28
N LEU A 173 7.14 -24.80 -25.56
CA LEU A 173 6.86 -24.33 -26.91
C LEU A 173 8.17 -23.93 -27.60
N SER A 174 8.46 -24.57 -28.72
CA SER A 174 9.64 -24.30 -29.57
C SER A 174 9.23 -23.63 -30.88
N GLU A 175 10.01 -22.61 -31.29
CA GLU A 175 9.76 -21.85 -32.50
C GLU A 175 10.07 -22.68 -33.80
N PRO A 176 9.38 -22.35 -34.91
CA PRO A 176 9.77 -22.89 -36.22
C PRO A 176 11.20 -22.50 -36.57
N THR A 177 11.96 -23.46 -37.07
CA THR A 177 13.28 -23.19 -37.67
C THR A 177 13.13 -22.89 -39.17
N ASP A 178 14.17 -22.33 -39.83
CA ASP A 178 14.12 -22.01 -41.27
C ASP A 178 13.78 -23.23 -42.17
N ALA A 179 13.90 -24.45 -41.61
CA ALA A 179 13.56 -25.70 -42.29
C ALA A 179 12.18 -26.26 -41.94
N GLN A 180 11.49 -25.73 -40.93
CA GLN A 180 10.20 -26.21 -40.41
C GLN A 180 9.20 -25.06 -40.30
N THR A 181 7.99 -25.25 -40.84
CA THR A 181 6.90 -24.25 -40.81
C THR A 181 5.94 -24.43 -39.64
N SER A 182 6.11 -25.48 -38.81
CA SER A 182 5.25 -25.81 -37.69
C SER A 182 5.93 -25.46 -36.34
N TRP A 183 5.14 -25.05 -35.41
CA TRP A 183 5.52 -24.90 -34.02
C TRP A 183 5.50 -26.25 -33.33
N ARG A 184 6.40 -26.48 -32.38
CA ARG A 184 6.43 -27.72 -31.63
C ARG A 184 6.20 -27.50 -30.15
N VAL A 185 5.26 -28.28 -29.58
CA VAL A 185 5.06 -28.37 -28.13
C VAL A 185 5.67 -29.69 -27.66
N ASP A 186 6.80 -29.63 -26.97
CA ASP A 186 7.45 -30.78 -26.35
C ASP A 186 6.87 -31.03 -24.95
N VAL A 187 6.77 -32.28 -24.57
CA VAL A 187 6.33 -32.71 -23.23
C VAL A 187 7.56 -33.07 -22.40
N LEU A 188 7.69 -32.40 -21.28
CA LEU A 188 8.75 -32.59 -20.30
C LEU A 188 8.14 -33.03 -18.97
N VAL A 189 8.93 -33.69 -18.14
CA VAL A 189 8.57 -34.03 -16.76
C VAL A 189 9.58 -33.41 -15.82
N GLN A 190 9.08 -32.72 -14.81
CA GLN A 190 9.86 -32.06 -13.76
C GLN A 190 9.62 -32.77 -12.43
N ASP A 191 10.67 -32.98 -11.65
CA ASP A 191 10.54 -33.45 -10.26
C ASP A 191 10.08 -32.29 -9.37
N SER A 192 9.08 -32.54 -8.52
CA SER A 192 8.52 -31.51 -7.63
C SER A 192 9.41 -31.21 -6.42
N ASP A 193 10.23 -32.17 -6.02
CA ASP A 193 11.16 -32.05 -4.89
C ASP A 193 12.49 -31.43 -5.36
N GLU A 194 12.89 -31.71 -6.63
CA GLU A 194 14.08 -31.15 -7.26
C GLU A 194 13.70 -30.46 -8.61
N PRO A 195 13.25 -29.19 -8.56
CA PRO A 195 12.74 -28.48 -9.75
C PRO A 195 13.76 -28.30 -10.88
N SER A 196 15.05 -28.47 -10.62
CA SER A 196 16.11 -28.46 -11.65
C SER A 196 16.13 -29.74 -12.48
N LEU A 197 15.58 -30.84 -11.99
CA LEU A 197 15.50 -32.10 -12.72
C LEU A 197 14.30 -32.08 -13.68
N ILE A 198 14.58 -31.71 -14.91
CA ILE A 198 13.61 -31.68 -16.01
C ILE A 198 14.12 -32.59 -17.13
N VAL A 199 13.33 -33.55 -17.57
CA VAL A 199 13.66 -34.47 -18.67
C VAL A 199 12.55 -34.57 -19.69
N ASP A 200 12.89 -34.96 -20.92
CA ASP A 200 11.87 -35.26 -21.93
C ASP A 200 10.99 -36.42 -21.48
N ALA A 201 9.69 -36.28 -21.63
CA ALA A 201 8.71 -37.27 -21.17
C ALA A 201 8.99 -38.71 -21.73
N ALA A 202 9.51 -38.79 -22.95
CA ALA A 202 9.87 -40.10 -23.58
C ALA A 202 10.89 -40.89 -22.73
N LYS A 203 11.76 -40.21 -21.96
CA LYS A 203 12.76 -40.86 -21.10
C LYS A 203 12.19 -41.58 -19.89
N LEU A 204 10.91 -41.35 -19.54
CA LEU A 204 10.27 -42.08 -18.45
C LEU A 204 10.11 -43.58 -18.72
N TRP A 205 10.15 -44.02 -19.98
CA TRP A 205 10.06 -45.40 -20.37
C TRP A 205 11.43 -46.06 -20.51
N ASP A 206 12.53 -45.34 -20.30
CA ASP A 206 13.87 -45.90 -20.36
C ASP A 206 14.20 -46.63 -19.05
N VAL A 207 15.06 -47.68 -19.15
CA VAL A 207 15.47 -48.50 -18.00
C VAL A 207 16.20 -47.67 -16.92
N ASP A 208 16.90 -46.65 -17.34
CA ASP A 208 17.71 -45.77 -16.48
C ASP A 208 16.97 -44.44 -16.14
N SER A 209 15.63 -44.45 -16.16
CA SER A 209 14.85 -43.25 -15.81
C SER A 209 15.14 -42.78 -14.40
N PRO A 210 15.44 -41.51 -14.18
CA PRO A 210 15.67 -40.95 -12.83
C PRO A 210 14.38 -40.84 -12.00
N PHE A 211 13.23 -41.13 -12.59
CA PHE A 211 11.92 -41.03 -11.95
C PHE A 211 11.38 -42.38 -11.47
N PRO A 212 10.54 -42.40 -10.41
CA PRO A 212 9.97 -43.65 -9.87
C PRO A 212 8.97 -44.28 -10.85
N ALA A 213 8.74 -45.56 -10.73
CA ALA A 213 7.84 -46.37 -11.60
C ALA A 213 6.41 -45.79 -11.75
N GLY A 214 5.93 -44.96 -10.82
CA GLY A 214 4.63 -44.29 -10.90
C GLY A 214 4.58 -43.05 -11.78
N ALA A 215 5.71 -42.51 -12.19
CA ALA A 215 5.79 -41.23 -12.93
C ALA A 215 5.08 -41.24 -14.27
N VAL A 216 5.06 -42.41 -14.97
CA VAL A 216 4.33 -42.57 -16.24
C VAL A 216 2.81 -42.38 -16.03
N ALA A 217 2.25 -42.93 -14.95
CA ALA A 217 0.83 -42.75 -14.63
C ALA A 217 0.49 -41.31 -14.29
N GLU A 218 1.39 -40.60 -13.55
CA GLU A 218 1.23 -39.20 -13.23
C GLU A 218 1.33 -38.32 -14.49
N LEU A 219 2.25 -38.64 -15.42
CA LEU A 219 2.36 -37.96 -16.71
C LEU A 219 1.06 -38.10 -17.51
N LEU A 220 0.56 -39.31 -17.69
CA LEU A 220 -0.67 -39.59 -18.47
C LEU A 220 -1.89 -38.87 -17.86
N GLN A 221 -2.01 -38.84 -16.52
CA GLN A 221 -3.04 -38.06 -15.85
C GLN A 221 -2.90 -36.57 -16.09
N GLY A 222 -1.65 -36.05 -16.04
CA GLY A 222 -1.32 -34.66 -16.36
C GLY A 222 -1.71 -34.30 -17.79
N LEU A 223 -1.34 -35.14 -18.76
CA LEU A 223 -1.69 -34.94 -20.17
C LEU A 223 -3.22 -35.06 -20.41
N GLY A 224 -3.92 -35.91 -19.69
CA GLY A 224 -5.37 -35.94 -19.74
C GLY A 224 -6.04 -34.66 -19.22
N ARG A 225 -5.40 -33.92 -18.31
CA ARG A 225 -5.82 -32.58 -17.91
C ARG A 225 -5.48 -31.52 -18.97
N VAL A 226 -4.28 -31.59 -19.54
CA VAL A 226 -3.86 -30.73 -20.64
C VAL A 226 -4.85 -30.85 -21.81
N ALA A 227 -5.17 -32.06 -22.29
CA ALA A 227 -6.10 -32.28 -23.40
C ALA A 227 -7.52 -31.73 -23.15
N ARG A 228 -7.98 -31.74 -21.90
CA ARG A 228 -9.28 -31.13 -21.54
C ARG A 228 -9.27 -29.62 -21.51
N LEU A 229 -8.18 -29.00 -21.03
CA LEU A 229 -8.03 -27.54 -20.91
C LEU A 229 -7.58 -26.88 -22.21
N ALA A 230 -6.83 -27.63 -23.01
CA ALA A 230 -6.28 -27.21 -24.32
C ALA A 230 -6.57 -28.30 -25.36
N PRO A 231 -7.78 -28.32 -25.95
CA PRO A 231 -8.18 -29.34 -26.93
C PRO A 231 -7.25 -29.46 -28.14
N GLU A 232 -6.60 -28.39 -28.51
CA GLU A 232 -5.58 -28.31 -29.56
C GLU A 232 -4.35 -29.21 -29.29
N LEU A 233 -4.13 -29.61 -28.02
CA LEU A 233 -3.06 -30.49 -27.58
C LEU A 233 -3.57 -31.96 -27.38
N SER A 234 -4.82 -32.28 -27.69
CA SER A 234 -5.40 -33.62 -27.46
C SER A 234 -4.63 -34.76 -28.19
N GLY A 235 -4.04 -34.47 -29.35
CA GLY A 235 -3.18 -35.40 -30.08
C GLY A 235 -1.95 -35.91 -29.31
N LEU A 236 -1.58 -35.26 -28.18
CA LEU A 236 -0.55 -35.80 -27.28
C LEU A 236 -0.89 -37.15 -26.67
N LEU A 237 -2.19 -37.47 -26.59
CA LEU A 237 -2.68 -38.75 -26.04
C LEU A 237 -2.73 -39.87 -27.06
N ASP A 238 -2.55 -39.59 -28.35
CA ASP A 238 -2.61 -40.59 -29.44
C ASP A 238 -1.31 -41.40 -29.53
N ALA A 239 -0.23 -40.90 -28.96
CA ALA A 239 1.05 -41.59 -28.95
C ALA A 239 1.24 -42.49 -27.71
N ALA A 240 1.75 -43.72 -27.92
CA ALA A 240 2.07 -44.66 -26.82
C ALA A 240 3.16 -44.09 -25.86
N ARG A 241 4.02 -43.21 -26.36
CA ARG A 241 5.04 -42.45 -25.62
C ARG A 241 4.93 -40.97 -26.01
N PRO A 242 4.09 -40.21 -25.32
CA PRO A 242 3.89 -38.81 -25.64
C PRO A 242 5.21 -38.00 -25.47
N SER A 243 5.75 -37.45 -26.53
CA SER A 243 6.96 -36.62 -26.51
C SER A 243 6.73 -35.18 -26.96
N GLY A 244 5.67 -34.95 -27.73
CA GLY A 244 5.32 -33.61 -28.23
C GLY A 244 4.36 -33.67 -29.41
N ILE A 245 3.86 -32.51 -29.81
CA ILE A 245 2.93 -32.31 -30.92
C ILE A 245 3.31 -31.07 -31.72
N ASP A 246 3.10 -31.15 -33.05
CA ASP A 246 3.28 -30.00 -33.93
C ASP A 246 1.97 -29.21 -34.04
N LEU A 247 2.06 -27.89 -33.91
CA LEU A 247 0.92 -26.98 -33.98
C LEU A 247 1.07 -26.03 -35.17
N THR A 248 -0.06 -25.64 -35.73
CA THR A 248 -0.13 -24.51 -36.66
C THR A 248 0.02 -23.18 -35.90
N THR A 249 0.40 -22.11 -36.56
CA THR A 249 0.52 -20.78 -35.98
C THR A 249 -0.78 -20.33 -35.30
N ASP A 250 -1.94 -20.60 -35.92
CA ASP A 250 -3.23 -20.23 -35.34
C ASP A 250 -3.53 -21.01 -34.04
N ALA A 251 -3.19 -22.31 -34.02
CA ALA A 251 -3.36 -23.14 -32.82
C ALA A 251 -2.46 -22.65 -31.68
N VAL A 252 -1.23 -22.23 -32.00
CA VAL A 252 -0.29 -21.65 -31.00
C VAL A 252 -0.85 -20.35 -30.40
N ILE A 253 -1.43 -19.49 -31.21
CA ILE A 253 -2.03 -18.24 -30.71
C ILE A 253 -3.14 -18.55 -29.69
N VAL A 254 -4.06 -19.45 -30.02
CA VAL A 254 -5.13 -19.91 -29.11
C VAL A 254 -4.53 -20.55 -27.86
N PHE A 255 -3.56 -21.43 -28.00
CA PHE A 255 -2.88 -22.09 -26.91
C PHE A 255 -2.26 -21.10 -25.93
N VAL A 256 -1.45 -20.17 -26.42
CA VAL A 256 -0.70 -19.27 -25.54
C VAL A 256 -1.56 -18.13 -25.00
N ARG A 257 -2.51 -17.59 -25.79
CA ARG A 257 -3.37 -16.50 -25.37
C ARG A 257 -4.48 -16.92 -24.40
N ASP A 258 -5.18 -18.05 -24.76
CA ASP A 258 -6.44 -18.38 -24.10
C ASP A 258 -6.29 -19.56 -23.14
N ARG A 259 -5.24 -20.41 -23.28
CA ARG A 259 -5.05 -21.64 -22.49
C ARG A 259 -3.89 -21.60 -21.50
N ALA A 260 -2.84 -20.82 -21.79
CA ALA A 260 -1.63 -20.81 -20.94
C ALA A 260 -1.91 -20.49 -19.48
N ALA A 261 -2.75 -19.49 -19.19
CA ALA A 261 -3.13 -19.14 -17.83
C ALA A 261 -3.90 -20.31 -17.15
N LEU A 262 -4.88 -20.89 -17.82
CA LEU A 262 -5.68 -22.02 -17.32
C LEU A 262 -4.82 -23.25 -17.00
N LEU A 263 -3.82 -23.52 -17.84
CA LEU A 263 -2.88 -24.64 -17.63
C LEU A 263 -1.96 -24.39 -16.44
N THR A 264 -1.47 -23.16 -16.29
CA THR A 264 -0.64 -22.76 -15.16
C THR A 264 -1.40 -22.87 -13.84
N ASP A 265 -2.65 -22.39 -13.80
CA ASP A 265 -3.53 -22.50 -12.64
C ASP A 265 -3.87 -23.97 -12.30
N ALA A 266 -3.90 -24.83 -13.33
CA ALA A 266 -4.06 -26.28 -13.15
C ALA A 266 -2.78 -27.04 -12.75
N GLY A 267 -1.67 -26.30 -12.47
CA GLY A 267 -0.40 -26.87 -12.02
C GLY A 267 0.49 -27.43 -13.14
N ILE A 268 0.17 -27.20 -14.41
CA ILE A 268 1.01 -27.56 -15.55
C ILE A 268 2.11 -26.51 -15.73
N GLY A 269 3.35 -26.94 -15.80
CA GLY A 269 4.47 -26.06 -16.12
C GLY A 269 4.42 -25.62 -17.59
N LEU A 270 4.73 -24.34 -17.85
CA LEU A 270 4.85 -23.83 -19.21
C LEU A 270 6.23 -23.18 -19.39
N ASN A 271 6.94 -23.63 -20.39
CA ASN A 271 8.19 -23.01 -20.86
C ASN A 271 7.92 -22.40 -22.23
N LEU A 272 7.61 -21.10 -22.24
CA LEU A 272 7.28 -20.34 -23.43
C LEU A 272 8.53 -19.59 -23.90
N PRO A 273 8.67 -19.31 -25.21
CA PRO A 273 9.77 -18.51 -25.74
C PRO A 273 9.82 -17.11 -25.09
N GLY A 274 11.02 -16.56 -24.89
CA GLY A 274 11.23 -15.30 -24.17
C GLY A 274 10.48 -14.10 -24.77
N TRP A 275 10.28 -14.07 -26.08
CA TRP A 275 9.51 -13.01 -26.74
C TRP A 275 8.02 -12.98 -26.34
N TRP A 276 7.47 -14.10 -25.85
CA TRP A 276 6.06 -14.14 -25.41
C TRP A 276 5.82 -13.34 -24.12
N SER A 277 6.76 -13.30 -23.21
CA SER A 277 6.70 -12.46 -21.99
C SER A 277 6.90 -10.97 -22.30
N GLN A 278 7.55 -10.66 -23.41
CA GLN A 278 7.82 -9.30 -23.89
C GLN A 278 7.10 -9.01 -25.22
N ARG A 279 5.84 -9.44 -25.34
CA ARG A 279 5.05 -9.34 -26.58
C ARG A 279 5.18 -7.98 -27.21
N GLN A 280 5.80 -7.92 -28.37
CA GLN A 280 5.79 -6.73 -29.18
C GLN A 280 4.53 -6.72 -30.05
N ARG A 281 3.77 -5.64 -29.98
CA ARG A 281 2.66 -5.33 -30.88
C ARG A 281 3.06 -4.11 -31.70
N VAL A 282 2.52 -4.03 -32.90
CA VAL A 282 2.59 -2.78 -33.67
C VAL A 282 1.77 -1.76 -32.90
N ARG A 283 2.38 -0.65 -32.53
CA ARG A 283 1.72 0.44 -31.84
C ARG A 283 1.77 1.71 -32.66
N LEU A 284 0.74 2.53 -32.51
CA LEU A 284 0.77 3.89 -32.98
C LEU A 284 1.59 4.73 -32.02
N ARG A 285 2.48 5.57 -32.54
CA ARG A 285 3.35 6.43 -31.74
C ARG A 285 3.17 7.88 -32.16
N ALA A 286 2.84 8.74 -31.21
CA ALA A 286 2.85 10.18 -31.41
C ALA A 286 4.28 10.71 -31.20
N LYS A 287 4.89 11.20 -32.26
CA LYS A 287 6.18 11.88 -32.22
C LYS A 287 5.95 13.37 -32.05
N ALA A 288 6.15 13.87 -30.84
CA ALA A 288 5.95 15.27 -30.47
C ALA A 288 7.26 16.05 -30.51
N THR A 289 7.21 17.31 -30.89
CA THR A 289 8.36 18.21 -30.86
C THR A 289 8.02 19.44 -30.02
N SER A 290 8.63 19.54 -28.84
CA SER A 290 8.58 20.74 -28.01
C SER A 290 9.86 21.55 -28.20
N LYS A 291 9.74 22.90 -28.23
CA LYS A 291 10.93 23.76 -28.35
C LYS A 291 11.85 23.59 -27.14
N LYS A 292 13.15 23.48 -27.38
CA LYS A 292 14.13 23.51 -26.29
C LYS A 292 13.99 24.83 -25.50
N SER A 293 14.08 24.76 -24.19
CA SER A 293 14.19 25.92 -23.30
C SER A 293 15.55 26.61 -23.54
N SER A 294 15.67 27.34 -24.63
CA SER A 294 16.81 28.24 -24.81
C SER A 294 16.61 29.42 -23.89
N GLY A 295 17.55 29.64 -22.97
CA GLY A 295 17.55 30.77 -22.02
C GLY A 295 17.77 32.11 -22.74
N SER A 296 16.76 32.57 -23.44
CA SER A 296 16.69 33.94 -23.98
C SER A 296 15.42 34.58 -23.48
N ALA A 297 15.58 35.62 -22.67
CA ALA A 297 14.53 36.49 -22.20
C ALA A 297 13.73 37.03 -23.41
N VAL A 298 12.52 36.60 -23.58
CA VAL A 298 11.56 37.27 -24.45
C VAL A 298 10.60 38.06 -23.57
N SER A 299 10.81 39.34 -23.65
CA SER A 299 9.97 40.38 -23.12
C SER A 299 8.53 40.26 -23.63
N GLY A 300 7.56 40.22 -22.72
CA GLY A 300 6.19 40.71 -22.88
C GLY A 300 5.28 39.81 -23.74
N GLY A 301 4.60 38.88 -23.08
CA GLY A 301 3.46 38.15 -23.65
C GLY A 301 3.25 36.84 -22.90
N SER A 302 2.06 36.58 -22.40
CA SER A 302 1.64 35.38 -21.66
C SER A 302 1.67 34.10 -22.53
N SER A 303 2.83 33.66 -22.97
CA SER A 303 3.07 32.35 -23.56
C SER A 303 3.80 31.46 -22.55
N GLY A 304 3.08 31.07 -21.49
CA GLY A 304 3.59 30.14 -20.51
C GLY A 304 3.88 28.78 -21.16
N PHE A 305 5.09 28.29 -21.03
CA PHE A 305 5.37 26.89 -21.11
C PHE A 305 4.57 26.20 -19.99
N GLY A 306 3.84 25.14 -20.27
CA GLY A 306 3.03 24.46 -19.28
C GLY A 306 2.29 23.27 -19.85
N PHE A 307 1.56 22.56 -19.02
CA PHE A 307 0.70 21.45 -19.44
C PHE A 307 -0.38 21.84 -20.45
N ASP A 308 -0.82 23.08 -20.45
CA ASP A 308 -1.80 23.61 -21.42
C ASP A 308 -1.18 24.02 -22.76
N GLN A 309 0.15 23.94 -22.90
CA GLN A 309 0.83 24.28 -24.14
C GLN A 309 0.44 23.32 -25.25
N MET A 310 0.00 23.85 -26.39
CA MET A 310 -0.24 23.08 -27.61
C MET A 310 1.08 22.64 -28.24
N VAL A 311 1.23 21.35 -28.41
CA VAL A 311 2.41 20.70 -29.00
C VAL A 311 1.95 19.98 -30.26
N SER A 312 2.64 20.21 -31.38
CA SER A 312 2.39 19.49 -32.63
C SER A 312 3.07 18.12 -32.59
N PHE A 313 2.37 17.11 -33.08
CA PHE A 313 2.91 15.75 -33.18
C PHE A 313 2.55 15.12 -34.52
N THR A 314 3.31 14.11 -34.90
CA THR A 314 3.07 13.26 -36.09
C THR A 314 2.89 11.82 -35.66
N TRP A 315 1.97 11.11 -36.30
CA TRP A 315 1.76 9.69 -36.05
C TRP A 315 2.79 8.84 -36.81
N GLU A 316 3.49 7.95 -36.10
CA GLU A 316 4.39 6.94 -36.62
C GLU A 316 3.94 5.55 -36.16
N ALA A 317 4.20 4.50 -36.96
CA ALA A 317 4.06 3.13 -36.48
C ALA A 317 5.38 2.64 -35.91
N ALA A 318 5.34 1.95 -34.79
CA ALA A 318 6.50 1.45 -34.09
C ALA A 318 6.30 0.01 -33.62
N LEU A 319 7.42 -0.72 -33.51
CA LEU A 319 7.53 -2.02 -32.87
C LEU A 319 8.55 -1.88 -31.74
N GLY A 320 8.09 -1.90 -30.48
CA GLY A 320 8.91 -1.51 -29.36
C GLY A 320 9.52 -0.13 -29.55
N GLU A 321 10.83 0.01 -29.40
CA GLU A 321 11.54 1.28 -29.61
C GLU A 321 11.76 1.64 -31.10
N THR A 322 11.54 0.69 -32.02
CA THR A 322 11.93 0.83 -33.43
C THR A 322 10.79 1.33 -34.31
N LYS A 323 11.03 2.42 -35.05
CA LYS A 323 10.10 2.92 -36.07
C LYS A 323 10.00 1.92 -37.22
N LEU A 324 8.80 1.61 -37.66
CA LEU A 324 8.53 0.78 -38.82
C LEU A 324 8.63 1.61 -40.11
N THR A 325 9.25 1.02 -41.14
CA THR A 325 9.36 1.62 -42.45
C THR A 325 8.12 1.33 -43.31
N ALA A 326 7.94 2.06 -44.38
CA ALA A 326 6.89 1.79 -45.35
C ALA A 326 6.97 0.37 -46.00
N SER A 327 8.15 -0.24 -46.02
CA SER A 327 8.33 -1.62 -46.44
C SER A 327 7.78 -2.59 -45.41
N ASP A 328 8.16 -2.39 -44.13
CA ASP A 328 7.69 -3.23 -43.03
C ASP A 328 6.15 -3.21 -42.93
N LEU A 329 5.55 -2.03 -43.06
CA LEU A 329 4.06 -1.88 -43.03
C LEU A 329 3.38 -2.62 -44.17
N ARG A 330 3.94 -2.59 -45.39
CA ARG A 330 3.43 -3.37 -46.55
C ARG A 330 3.56 -4.87 -46.34
N ASP A 331 4.61 -5.32 -45.69
CA ASP A 331 4.79 -6.74 -45.38
C ASP A 331 3.77 -7.20 -44.31
N LEU A 332 3.54 -6.40 -43.28
CA LEU A 332 2.51 -6.62 -42.27
C LEU A 332 1.10 -6.61 -42.88
N GLU A 333 0.80 -5.69 -43.78
CA GLU A 333 -0.48 -5.60 -44.49
C GLU A 333 -0.76 -6.86 -45.34
N ARG A 334 0.25 -7.35 -46.06
CA ARG A 334 0.14 -8.61 -46.80
C ARG A 334 -0.11 -9.80 -45.88
N ALA A 335 0.55 -9.87 -44.74
CA ALA A 335 0.36 -10.92 -43.78
C ALA A 335 -1.03 -10.88 -43.13
N ALA A 336 -1.52 -9.68 -42.80
CA ALA A 336 -2.88 -9.46 -42.29
C ALA A 336 -3.93 -9.89 -43.33
N ALA A 337 -3.73 -9.60 -44.61
CA ALA A 337 -4.63 -10.01 -45.72
C ALA A 337 -4.69 -11.54 -45.85
N THR A 338 -3.64 -12.27 -45.50
CA THR A 338 -3.63 -13.75 -45.45
C THR A 338 -4.06 -14.33 -44.11
N LYS A 339 -4.63 -13.50 -43.20
CA LYS A 339 -5.12 -13.90 -41.87
C LYS A 339 -4.04 -14.55 -40.99
N GLN A 340 -2.78 -14.21 -41.17
CA GLN A 340 -1.71 -14.68 -40.29
C GLN A 340 -1.75 -13.87 -38.99
N GLY A 341 -2.09 -14.51 -37.89
CA GLY A 341 -2.17 -13.84 -36.56
C GLY A 341 -0.83 -13.60 -35.89
N LEU A 342 0.26 -14.26 -36.37
CA LEU A 342 1.65 -14.09 -35.92
C LEU A 342 2.58 -14.00 -37.14
N VAL A 343 3.42 -12.98 -37.19
CA VAL A 343 4.34 -12.72 -38.29
C VAL A 343 5.73 -12.35 -37.77
N ARG A 344 6.76 -12.79 -38.48
CA ARG A 344 8.14 -12.42 -38.14
C ARG A 344 8.53 -11.15 -38.85
N VAL A 345 8.78 -10.07 -38.09
CA VAL A 345 9.21 -8.76 -38.60
C VAL A 345 10.61 -8.47 -38.04
N ARG A 346 11.60 -8.28 -38.91
CA ARG A 346 13.00 -8.02 -38.51
C ARG A 346 13.59 -9.04 -37.53
N GLY A 347 13.09 -10.30 -37.59
CA GLY A 347 13.56 -11.37 -36.71
C GLY A 347 12.74 -11.59 -35.46
N GLU A 348 11.81 -10.72 -35.15
CA GLU A 348 10.94 -10.81 -33.96
C GLU A 348 9.52 -11.24 -34.33
N TRP A 349 8.87 -12.03 -33.47
CA TRP A 349 7.48 -12.43 -33.64
C TRP A 349 6.52 -11.36 -33.14
N VAL A 350 5.59 -10.96 -34.00
CA VAL A 350 4.61 -9.90 -33.78
C VAL A 350 3.20 -10.46 -33.90
N GLU A 351 2.38 -10.22 -32.89
CA GLU A 351 0.95 -10.54 -32.92
C GLU A 351 0.24 -9.45 -33.75
N LEU A 352 -0.59 -9.84 -34.72
CA LEU A 352 -1.33 -8.96 -35.60
C LEU A 352 -2.83 -9.03 -35.33
N ASP A 353 -3.42 -7.87 -35.08
CA ASP A 353 -4.86 -7.65 -35.22
C ASP A 353 -5.08 -6.89 -36.53
N PRO A 354 -5.78 -7.49 -37.52
CA PRO A 354 -5.95 -6.84 -38.83
C PRO A 354 -6.72 -5.52 -38.76
N SER A 355 -7.66 -5.37 -37.83
CA SER A 355 -8.47 -4.16 -37.66
C SER A 355 -7.65 -3.03 -37.05
N GLU A 356 -6.85 -3.33 -36.03
CA GLU A 356 -5.96 -2.39 -35.39
C GLU A 356 -4.83 -1.95 -36.34
N LEU A 357 -4.23 -2.90 -37.05
CA LEU A 357 -3.18 -2.61 -38.05
C LEU A 357 -3.68 -1.68 -39.17
N ALA A 358 -4.89 -1.93 -39.70
CA ALA A 358 -5.47 -1.08 -40.72
C ALA A 358 -5.69 0.37 -40.22
N ALA A 359 -6.15 0.52 -38.96
CA ALA A 359 -6.32 1.83 -38.32
C ALA A 359 -4.98 2.54 -38.09
N ILE A 360 -3.94 1.80 -37.69
CA ILE A 360 -2.57 2.33 -37.53
C ILE A 360 -2.02 2.82 -38.87
N ILE A 361 -2.12 2.00 -39.92
CA ILE A 361 -1.63 2.34 -41.27
C ILE A 361 -2.32 3.61 -41.80
N ALA A 362 -3.64 3.72 -41.58
CA ALA A 362 -4.41 4.90 -42.00
C ALA A 362 -4.01 6.18 -41.25
N ALA A 363 -3.54 6.05 -40.00
CA ALA A 363 -3.15 7.18 -39.16
C ALA A 363 -1.69 7.64 -39.38
N VAL A 364 -0.80 6.75 -39.85
CA VAL A 364 0.63 7.05 -40.04
C VAL A 364 0.84 8.23 -40.99
N GLY A 365 1.66 9.19 -40.54
CA GLY A 365 1.95 10.43 -41.30
C GLY A 365 0.91 11.54 -41.07
N GLY A 366 -0.18 11.27 -40.37
CA GLY A 366 -1.14 12.29 -39.93
C GLY A 366 -0.52 13.22 -38.89
N GLU A 367 -0.82 14.51 -39.00
CA GLU A 367 -0.39 15.54 -38.03
C GLU A 367 -1.53 15.85 -37.08
N GLY A 368 -1.19 16.11 -35.80
CA GLY A 368 -2.13 16.50 -34.77
C GLY A 368 -1.57 17.58 -33.85
N GLN A 369 -2.44 18.20 -33.09
CA GLN A 369 -2.08 19.09 -32.00
C GLN A 369 -2.77 18.62 -30.73
N ALA A 370 -2.02 18.59 -29.62
CA ALA A 370 -2.54 18.26 -28.31
C ALA A 370 -1.80 19.08 -27.24
N THR A 371 -2.39 19.20 -26.09
CA THR A 371 -1.70 19.81 -24.96
C THR A 371 -0.57 18.90 -24.48
N ALA A 372 0.44 19.47 -23.89
CA ALA A 372 1.52 18.70 -23.28
C ALA A 372 0.99 17.71 -22.22
N ALA A 373 -0.07 18.10 -21.49
CA ALA A 373 -0.75 17.21 -20.53
C ALA A 373 -1.39 16.00 -21.22
N GLU A 374 -2.06 16.18 -22.34
CA GLU A 374 -2.67 15.07 -23.09
C GLU A 374 -1.63 14.11 -23.65
N LEU A 375 -0.53 14.64 -24.22
CA LEU A 375 0.58 13.83 -24.69
C LEU A 375 1.22 13.04 -23.56
N MET A 376 1.46 13.67 -22.42
CA MET A 376 2.01 13.00 -21.26
C MET A 376 1.07 11.92 -20.71
N ARG A 377 -0.22 12.18 -20.63
CA ARG A 377 -1.21 11.19 -20.22
C ARG A 377 -1.20 9.99 -21.15
N THR A 378 -1.15 10.20 -22.46
CA THR A 378 -1.05 9.12 -23.45
C THR A 378 0.24 8.32 -23.29
N ALA A 379 1.38 8.99 -23.12
CA ALA A 379 2.68 8.31 -22.84
C ALA A 379 2.63 7.42 -21.59
N LEU A 380 1.78 7.74 -20.65
CA LEU A 380 1.58 7.01 -19.40
C LEU A 380 0.40 6.00 -19.50
N GLY A 381 -0.11 5.76 -20.72
CA GLY A 381 -1.24 4.87 -20.99
C GLY A 381 -2.56 5.37 -20.37
N LEU A 382 -2.69 6.66 -20.09
CA LEU A 382 -3.93 7.32 -19.63
C LEU A 382 -4.72 7.88 -20.84
N PRO A 383 -6.05 8.05 -20.73
CA PRO A 383 -6.79 8.79 -21.75
C PRO A 383 -6.21 10.19 -21.92
N GLY A 384 -5.66 10.47 -23.08
CA GLY A 384 -4.99 11.73 -23.42
C GLY A 384 -5.43 12.26 -24.78
N ILE A 385 -4.59 12.11 -25.80
CA ILE A 385 -4.94 12.46 -27.18
C ILE A 385 -6.02 11.52 -27.72
N GLY A 386 -6.89 12.05 -28.58
CA GLY A 386 -7.87 11.24 -29.29
C GLY A 386 -7.16 10.22 -30.19
N LEU A 387 -7.38 8.92 -29.92
CA LEU A 387 -6.84 7.84 -30.74
C LEU A 387 -7.79 7.57 -31.91
N PRO A 388 -7.26 7.10 -33.06
CA PRO A 388 -8.09 6.60 -34.15
C PRO A 388 -9.00 5.46 -33.69
N GLU A 389 -10.14 5.28 -34.36
CA GLU A 389 -11.07 4.21 -34.07
C GLU A 389 -10.37 2.85 -34.27
N ASN A 390 -10.58 1.91 -33.35
CA ASN A 390 -9.93 0.60 -33.28
C ASN A 390 -8.45 0.58 -32.86
N VAL A 391 -7.85 1.70 -32.44
CA VAL A 391 -6.53 1.73 -31.80
C VAL A 391 -6.72 1.81 -30.29
N GLY A 392 -6.35 0.75 -29.58
CA GLY A 392 -6.57 0.64 -28.14
C GLY A 392 -5.57 1.45 -27.32
N ASP A 393 -4.33 1.61 -27.81
CA ASP A 393 -3.23 2.22 -27.08
C ASP A 393 -2.22 2.88 -28.03
N ALA A 394 -1.54 3.93 -27.59
CA ALA A 394 -0.51 4.61 -28.34
C ALA A 394 0.65 5.03 -27.45
N ASP A 395 1.86 4.94 -27.98
CA ASP A 395 3.08 5.44 -27.35
C ASP A 395 3.29 6.92 -27.70
N VAL A 396 4.04 7.63 -26.87
CA VAL A 396 4.46 9.01 -27.15
C VAL A 396 5.98 9.10 -27.02
N THR A 397 6.62 9.64 -28.05
CA THR A 397 8.01 10.09 -27.96
C THR A 397 8.04 11.59 -28.15
N ALA A 398 8.83 12.29 -27.37
CA ALA A 398 8.96 13.72 -27.49
C ALA A 398 10.41 14.17 -27.53
N THR A 399 10.65 15.36 -28.11
CA THR A 399 11.94 16.03 -28.05
C THR A 399 11.79 17.36 -27.33
N GLY A 400 12.90 17.91 -26.84
CA GLY A 400 12.90 19.11 -26.00
C GLY A 400 12.49 18.78 -24.56
N TRP A 401 11.94 19.75 -23.85
CA TRP A 401 11.60 19.61 -22.43
C TRP A 401 10.60 18.49 -22.13
N LEU A 402 9.65 18.25 -23.02
CA LEU A 402 8.67 17.17 -22.84
C LEU A 402 9.33 15.79 -22.97
N GLY A 403 10.33 15.63 -23.82
CA GLY A 403 11.12 14.41 -23.91
C GLY A 403 11.92 14.16 -22.63
N GLU A 404 12.63 15.15 -22.15
CA GLU A 404 13.39 15.08 -20.89
C GLU A 404 12.51 14.72 -19.69
N LEU A 405 11.24 15.19 -19.71
CA LEU A 405 10.24 14.86 -18.71
C LEU A 405 9.80 13.39 -18.80
N LEU A 406 9.54 12.89 -20.00
CA LEU A 406 9.10 11.51 -20.24
C LEU A 406 10.20 10.47 -19.96
N ASP A 407 11.44 10.81 -20.25
CA ASP A 407 12.60 9.93 -20.04
C ASP A 407 13.04 9.83 -18.58
N GLY A 408 12.40 10.61 -17.68
CA GLY A 408 12.78 10.66 -16.25
C GLY A 408 14.14 11.31 -16.00
N ALA A 409 14.76 11.89 -17.03
CA ALA A 409 16.07 12.51 -16.96
C ALA A 409 16.08 13.89 -16.27
N LEU A 410 14.92 14.36 -15.80
CA LEU A 410 14.73 15.68 -15.18
C LEU A 410 15.66 15.94 -14.00
N HIS A 411 15.96 14.94 -13.19
CA HIS A 411 16.85 15.12 -12.05
C HIS A 411 18.33 15.24 -12.43
N ALA A 412 18.70 14.71 -13.60
CA ALA A 412 20.08 14.75 -14.09
C ALA A 412 20.44 16.07 -14.80
N THR A 413 19.43 16.82 -15.28
CA THR A 413 19.57 18.07 -16.03
C THR A 413 19.42 19.35 -15.20
N VAL A 414 19.05 19.22 -13.91
CA VAL A 414 18.86 20.37 -13.02
C VAL A 414 20.20 20.94 -12.56
N GLU A 415 20.49 22.17 -12.96
CA GLU A 415 21.66 22.88 -12.47
C GLU A 415 21.44 23.38 -11.04
N PRO A 416 22.38 23.14 -10.10
CA PRO A 416 22.29 23.68 -8.74
C PRO A 416 22.43 25.20 -8.75
N ILE A 417 21.60 25.89 -7.95
CA ILE A 417 21.71 27.33 -7.72
C ILE A 417 22.41 27.56 -6.40
N SER A 418 23.70 27.92 -6.46
CA SER A 418 24.55 28.13 -5.26
C SER A 418 24.34 29.46 -4.57
N ASP A 419 24.22 30.56 -5.34
CA ASP A 419 24.19 31.90 -4.84
C ASP A 419 23.03 32.71 -5.42
N PRO A 420 21.81 32.55 -4.85
CA PRO A 420 20.68 33.35 -5.28
C PRO A 420 20.91 34.85 -5.02
N PRO A 421 20.70 35.73 -6.00
CA PRO A 421 20.93 37.17 -5.83
C PRO A 421 20.13 37.73 -4.66
N GLY A 422 20.83 38.35 -3.68
CA GLY A 422 20.17 38.97 -2.51
C GLY A 422 19.78 37.97 -1.41
N PHE A 423 20.24 36.73 -1.49
CA PHE A 423 20.06 35.74 -0.41
C PHE A 423 21.07 35.96 0.70
N ALA A 424 20.60 36.29 1.90
CA ALA A 424 21.44 36.53 3.07
C ALA A 424 21.74 35.22 3.81
N GLY A 425 22.72 34.43 3.30
CA GLY A 425 23.13 33.14 3.83
C GLY A 425 23.77 32.26 2.78
N GLN A 426 23.97 30.97 3.08
CA GLN A 426 24.44 29.97 2.14
C GLN A 426 23.46 28.80 2.07
N LEU A 427 23.13 28.40 0.86
CA LEU A 427 22.37 27.17 0.62
C LEU A 427 23.32 25.95 0.66
N ARG A 428 22.89 24.88 1.31
CA ARG A 428 23.60 23.60 1.28
C ARG A 428 23.52 22.95 -0.12
N PRO A 429 24.45 22.05 -0.50
CA PRO A 429 24.46 21.45 -1.84
C PRO A 429 23.10 20.88 -2.27
N TYR A 430 22.44 20.12 -1.40
CA TYR A 430 21.11 19.58 -1.70
C TYR A 430 20.03 20.69 -1.79
N GLN A 431 20.16 21.80 -1.02
CA GLN A 431 19.24 22.93 -1.12
C GLN A 431 19.44 23.69 -2.43
N GLN A 432 20.68 23.80 -2.91
CA GLN A 432 21.01 24.37 -4.22
C GLN A 432 20.35 23.59 -5.35
N LEU A 433 20.41 22.26 -5.28
CA LEU A 433 19.71 21.35 -6.23
C LEU A 433 18.19 21.51 -6.13
N GLY A 434 17.63 21.58 -4.92
CA GLY A 434 16.19 21.78 -4.72
C GLY A 434 15.71 23.14 -5.23
N THR A 435 16.50 24.20 -5.02
CA THR A 435 16.23 25.55 -5.56
C THR A 435 16.26 25.52 -7.10
N GLY A 436 17.27 24.88 -7.70
CA GLY A 436 17.38 24.69 -9.13
C GLY A 436 16.17 23.91 -9.70
N TRP A 437 15.76 22.83 -9.05
CA TRP A 437 14.63 22.01 -9.46
C TRP A 437 13.29 22.77 -9.39
N LEU A 438 13.02 23.50 -8.32
CA LEU A 438 11.84 24.37 -8.21
C LEU A 438 11.82 25.44 -9.28
N THR A 439 12.97 26.06 -9.56
CA THR A 439 13.12 27.08 -10.60
C THR A 439 12.89 26.49 -11.98
N PHE A 440 13.45 25.33 -12.24
CA PHE A 440 13.32 24.62 -13.52
C PHE A 440 11.84 24.28 -13.81
N LEU A 441 11.16 23.59 -12.88
CA LEU A 441 9.73 23.28 -13.06
C LEU A 441 8.87 24.53 -13.17
N GLY A 442 9.15 25.57 -12.36
CA GLY A 442 8.45 26.84 -12.41
C GLY A 442 8.55 27.51 -13.78
N ARG A 443 9.72 27.51 -14.43
CA ARG A 443 9.93 28.05 -15.79
C ARG A 443 9.18 27.28 -16.86
N LEU A 444 8.97 25.99 -16.64
CA LEU A 444 8.14 25.15 -17.50
C LEU A 444 6.62 25.31 -17.22
N GLY A 445 6.23 26.12 -16.22
CA GLY A 445 4.83 26.26 -15.81
C GLY A 445 4.27 25.01 -15.13
N LEU A 446 5.15 24.11 -14.66
CA LEU A 446 4.80 22.87 -13.99
C LEU A 446 4.74 23.05 -12.48
N GLY A 447 3.74 22.45 -11.85
CA GLY A 447 3.61 22.45 -10.41
C GLY A 447 4.57 21.48 -9.74
N ALA A 448 5.17 21.91 -8.62
CA ALA A 448 6.20 21.17 -7.88
C ALA A 448 5.78 20.89 -6.43
N CYS A 449 6.08 19.70 -5.93
CA CYS A 449 5.93 19.32 -4.53
C CYS A 449 7.29 19.05 -3.89
N LEU A 450 7.78 19.99 -3.09
CA LEU A 450 8.99 19.80 -2.29
C LEU A 450 8.60 19.06 -1.00
N ALA A 451 8.84 17.76 -1.00
CA ALA A 451 8.44 16.82 0.04
C ALA A 451 9.60 16.38 0.95
N ASP A 452 10.65 17.19 1.03
CA ASP A 452 11.80 16.97 1.91
C ASP A 452 11.37 16.78 3.35
N ASP A 453 12.08 15.96 4.11
CA ASP A 453 11.85 15.80 5.54
C ASP A 453 11.84 17.17 6.27
N MET A 454 11.09 17.21 7.37
CA MET A 454 11.01 18.42 8.17
C MET A 454 12.39 18.82 8.69
N GLY A 455 12.72 20.14 8.65
CA GLY A 455 13.99 20.65 9.08
C GLY A 455 15.10 20.65 8.02
N LEU A 456 14.86 20.18 6.80
CA LEU A 456 15.79 20.27 5.66
C LEU A 456 15.80 21.65 4.99
N GLY A 457 15.12 22.66 5.56
CA GLY A 457 15.14 24.03 5.05
C GLY A 457 14.36 24.24 3.77
N LYS A 458 13.15 23.65 3.65
CA LYS A 458 12.24 23.90 2.53
C LYS A 458 11.96 25.39 2.29
N THR A 459 11.78 26.15 3.38
CA THR A 459 11.57 27.62 3.31
C THR A 459 12.77 28.32 2.68
N ALA A 460 14.00 27.94 3.05
CA ALA A 460 15.21 28.54 2.49
C ALA A 460 15.35 28.24 0.98
N GLN A 461 15.04 27.01 0.56
CA GLN A 461 15.03 26.60 -0.86
C GLN A 461 14.00 27.44 -1.65
N LEU A 462 12.80 27.61 -1.09
CA LEU A 462 11.79 28.45 -1.75
C LEU A 462 12.23 29.92 -1.81
N ILE A 463 12.75 30.49 -0.74
CA ILE A 463 13.27 31.86 -0.75
C ILE A 463 14.38 32.02 -1.81
N GLY A 464 15.29 31.01 -1.91
CA GLY A 464 16.29 30.98 -2.97
C GLY A 464 15.65 30.98 -4.36
N THR A 465 14.55 30.21 -4.55
CA THR A 465 13.79 30.18 -5.80
C THR A 465 13.13 31.52 -6.12
N LEU A 466 12.56 32.20 -5.12
CA LEU A 466 11.96 33.53 -5.31
C LEU A 466 12.97 34.55 -5.81
N LEU A 467 14.20 34.52 -5.28
CA LEU A 467 15.28 35.41 -5.63
C LEU A 467 15.97 35.08 -6.97
N SER A 468 16.10 33.76 -7.30
CA SER A 468 16.75 33.30 -8.54
C SER A 468 15.87 33.41 -9.78
N ASP A 469 14.57 33.50 -9.56
CA ASP A 469 13.58 33.50 -10.65
C ASP A 469 12.49 34.56 -10.35
N PRO A 470 12.89 35.85 -10.36
CA PRO A 470 11.96 36.96 -10.09
C PRO A 470 10.90 37.03 -11.18
N ILE A 471 9.66 37.26 -10.78
CA ILE A 471 8.50 37.45 -11.64
C ILE A 471 7.84 38.77 -11.32
N SER A 472 7.15 39.40 -12.30
CA SER A 472 6.53 40.72 -12.15
C SER A 472 5.32 40.71 -11.22
N GLU A 473 4.59 39.58 -11.21
CA GLU A 473 3.39 39.39 -10.41
C GLU A 473 3.75 38.87 -9.00
N PRO A 474 3.00 39.26 -7.95
CA PRO A 474 3.32 38.87 -6.58
C PRO A 474 3.15 37.37 -6.36
N THR A 475 3.89 36.87 -5.38
CA THR A 475 3.78 35.48 -4.89
C THR A 475 2.82 35.42 -3.71
N LEU A 476 1.80 34.57 -3.77
CA LEU A 476 0.90 34.23 -2.66
C LEU A 476 1.45 33.00 -1.89
N VAL A 477 1.80 33.19 -0.62
CA VAL A 477 2.18 32.09 0.27
C VAL A 477 1.02 31.80 1.23
N VAL A 478 0.45 30.59 1.12
CA VAL A 478 -0.63 30.12 1.96
C VAL A 478 -0.07 29.13 2.98
N CYS A 479 -0.19 29.45 4.26
CA CYS A 479 0.37 28.63 5.32
C CYS A 479 -0.58 28.51 6.53
N PRO A 480 -0.38 27.55 7.43
CA PRO A 480 -1.08 27.52 8.72
C PRO A 480 -0.78 28.79 9.54
N VAL A 481 -1.78 29.25 10.31
CA VAL A 481 -1.63 30.44 11.19
C VAL A 481 -0.39 30.37 12.08
N SER A 482 -0.08 29.16 12.53
CA SER A 482 1.02 28.89 13.46
C SER A 482 2.42 29.14 12.89
N VAL A 483 2.58 29.02 11.55
CA VAL A 483 3.88 29.22 10.89
C VAL A 483 4.00 30.57 10.18
N LEU A 484 2.93 31.36 10.14
CA LEU A 484 2.90 32.65 9.48
C LEU A 484 4.02 33.61 9.97
N GLY A 485 4.27 33.66 11.28
CA GLY A 485 5.34 34.48 11.84
C GLY A 485 6.74 33.91 11.60
N ASN A 486 6.84 32.59 11.42
CA ASN A 486 8.12 32.01 11.03
C ASN A 486 8.48 32.40 9.60
N TRP A 487 7.51 32.37 8.68
CA TRP A 487 7.66 32.84 7.30
C TRP A 487 8.12 34.30 7.24
N GLN A 488 7.49 35.16 8.02
CA GLN A 488 7.88 36.58 8.06
C GLN A 488 9.34 36.74 8.50
N ARG A 489 9.73 36.09 9.60
CA ARG A 489 11.11 36.15 10.12
C ARG A 489 12.14 35.53 9.16
N GLU A 490 11.83 34.43 8.50
CA GLU A 490 12.74 33.78 7.54
C GLU A 490 12.90 34.64 6.27
N LEU A 491 11.84 35.25 5.77
CA LEU A 491 11.92 36.22 4.66
C LEU A 491 12.74 37.45 5.04
N GLU A 492 12.49 38.07 6.20
CA GLU A 492 13.28 39.19 6.71
C GLU A 492 14.76 38.81 6.88
N ARG A 493 15.06 37.59 7.31
CA ARG A 493 16.42 37.09 7.53
C ARG A 493 17.16 36.79 6.24
N PHE A 494 16.54 36.03 5.33
CA PHE A 494 17.22 35.48 4.17
C PHE A 494 17.02 36.28 2.90
N ALA A 495 15.97 37.09 2.82
CA ALA A 495 15.67 37.94 1.68
C ALA A 495 15.16 39.33 2.10
N PRO A 496 15.97 40.10 2.80
CA PRO A 496 15.56 41.42 3.34
C PRO A 496 15.17 42.45 2.26
N GLY A 497 15.52 42.18 1.00
CA GLY A 497 15.15 43.04 -0.13
C GLY A 497 13.72 42.78 -0.66
N LEU A 498 13.04 41.68 -0.26
CA LEU A 498 11.69 41.40 -0.68
C LEU A 498 10.65 42.17 0.15
N ARG A 499 9.70 42.78 -0.53
CA ARG A 499 8.58 43.49 0.10
C ARG A 499 7.49 42.53 0.49
N VAL A 500 7.35 42.28 1.79
CA VAL A 500 6.41 41.28 2.33
C VAL A 500 5.17 41.95 2.90
N LYS A 501 3.98 41.50 2.50
CA LYS A 501 2.70 41.92 3.05
C LYS A 501 2.00 40.75 3.73
N VAL A 502 1.50 40.98 4.94
CA VAL A 502 0.75 39.96 5.70
C VAL A 502 -0.75 40.21 5.59
N HIS A 503 -1.46 39.34 4.93
CA HIS A 503 -2.93 39.34 4.83
C HIS A 503 -3.52 38.48 5.97
N HIS A 504 -3.45 39.04 7.23
CA HIS A 504 -3.97 38.35 8.41
C HIS A 504 -4.25 39.35 9.55
N GLY A 505 -5.19 39.04 10.43
CA GLY A 505 -5.50 39.81 11.63
C GLY A 505 -6.18 41.15 11.35
N PRO A 506 -5.89 42.18 12.15
CA PRO A 506 -6.45 43.55 12.00
C PRO A 506 -6.07 44.18 10.65
N ASP A 507 -4.85 43.96 10.20
CA ASP A 507 -4.27 44.57 8.99
C ASP A 507 -4.62 43.82 7.70
N ARG A 508 -5.59 42.87 7.78
CA ARG A 508 -6.09 42.11 6.64
C ARG A 508 -6.68 43.05 5.57
N LEU A 509 -6.28 42.85 4.32
CA LEU A 509 -6.83 43.56 3.17
C LEU A 509 -8.32 43.22 3.04
N ARG A 510 -9.18 44.26 2.91
CA ARG A 510 -10.66 44.06 2.90
C ARG A 510 -11.33 44.69 1.69
N THR A 511 -10.63 45.56 0.97
CA THR A 511 -11.18 46.26 -0.19
C THR A 511 -10.33 46.01 -1.43
N GLU A 512 -10.96 46.24 -2.60
CA GLU A 512 -10.31 46.12 -3.91
C GLU A 512 -9.12 47.05 -4.04
N GLU A 513 -9.25 48.26 -3.57
CA GLU A 513 -8.16 49.28 -3.56
C GLU A 513 -6.96 48.80 -2.76
N GLN A 514 -7.20 48.20 -1.57
CA GLN A 514 -6.15 47.71 -0.72
C GLN A 514 -5.40 46.52 -1.35
N ILE A 515 -6.11 45.59 -2.03
CA ILE A 515 -5.49 44.42 -2.66
C ILE A 515 -4.71 44.85 -3.92
N THR A 516 -5.25 45.78 -4.71
CA THR A 516 -4.58 46.35 -5.90
C THR A 516 -3.31 47.09 -5.50
N LYS A 517 -3.37 47.86 -4.43
CA LYS A 517 -2.18 48.53 -3.87
C LYS A 517 -1.16 47.51 -3.36
N ALA A 518 -1.60 46.47 -2.65
CA ALA A 518 -0.72 45.41 -2.16
C ALA A 518 -0.07 44.64 -3.32
N GLN A 519 -0.80 44.44 -4.45
CA GLN A 519 -0.24 43.86 -5.67
C GLN A 519 0.92 44.67 -6.25
N ALA A 520 0.80 46.00 -6.25
CA ALA A 520 1.85 46.87 -6.76
C ALA A 520 3.05 47.01 -5.81
N ASP A 521 2.79 46.94 -4.51
CA ASP A 521 3.78 47.29 -3.46
C ASP A 521 4.41 46.05 -2.80
N ALA A 522 3.95 44.82 -3.08
CA ALA A 522 4.46 43.60 -2.44
C ALA A 522 4.97 42.57 -3.46
N ASP A 523 6.12 42.00 -3.16
CA ASP A 523 6.68 40.85 -3.89
C ASP A 523 6.11 39.53 -3.35
N VAL A 524 5.78 39.48 -2.05
CA VAL A 524 5.24 38.33 -1.34
C VAL A 524 4.06 38.73 -0.47
N VAL A 525 2.93 38.01 -0.63
CA VAL A 525 1.75 38.14 0.25
C VAL A 525 1.60 36.86 1.05
N LEU A 526 1.67 36.94 2.38
CA LEU A 526 1.49 35.85 3.31
C LEU A 526 0.03 35.77 3.77
N THR A 527 -0.61 34.64 3.68
CA THR A 527 -1.99 34.41 4.16
C THR A 527 -2.18 33.01 4.75
N THR A 528 -3.39 32.69 5.17
CA THR A 528 -3.74 31.38 5.74
C THR A 528 -4.83 30.69 4.95
N TYR A 529 -4.88 29.35 5.05
CA TYR A 529 -5.89 28.51 4.35
C TYR A 529 -7.32 28.93 4.62
N SER A 530 -7.65 29.30 5.87
CA SER A 530 -8.98 29.77 6.23
C SER A 530 -9.34 31.12 5.63
N LEU A 531 -8.35 32.02 5.47
CA LEU A 531 -8.56 33.32 4.86
C LEU A 531 -8.69 33.22 3.34
N VAL A 532 -7.99 32.30 2.69
CA VAL A 532 -8.20 32.04 1.26
C VAL A 532 -9.65 31.65 0.99
N ALA A 533 -10.24 30.76 1.78
CA ALA A 533 -11.65 30.39 1.62
C ALA A 533 -12.62 31.53 1.93
N ARG A 534 -12.29 32.39 2.89
CA ARG A 534 -13.14 33.51 3.34
C ARG A 534 -13.09 34.71 2.38
N ASP A 535 -11.90 35.04 1.89
CA ASP A 535 -11.63 36.24 1.08
C ASP A 535 -11.36 35.90 -0.39
N LEU A 536 -11.90 34.79 -0.86
CA LEU A 536 -11.63 34.21 -2.19
C LEU A 536 -11.89 35.22 -3.31
N ALA A 537 -13.05 35.90 -3.30
CA ALA A 537 -13.42 36.87 -4.34
C ALA A 537 -12.39 38.03 -4.46
N LEU A 538 -11.85 38.47 -3.33
CA LEU A 538 -10.83 39.51 -3.29
C LEU A 538 -9.48 38.99 -3.83
N LEU A 539 -9.09 37.77 -3.43
CA LEU A 539 -7.82 37.18 -3.87
C LEU A 539 -7.81 36.74 -5.33
N GLN A 540 -8.99 36.49 -5.94
CA GLN A 540 -9.14 36.19 -7.37
C GLN A 540 -8.92 37.40 -8.26
N MET A 541 -8.97 38.61 -7.73
CA MET A 541 -8.74 39.85 -8.50
C MET A 541 -7.23 40.06 -8.79
N VAL A 542 -6.35 39.39 -8.09
CA VAL A 542 -4.89 39.52 -8.25
C VAL A 542 -4.38 38.44 -9.21
N PRO A 543 -3.66 38.80 -10.27
CA PRO A 543 -2.93 37.84 -11.09
C PRO A 543 -1.70 37.36 -10.30
N TRP A 544 -1.81 36.21 -9.63
CA TRP A 544 -0.70 35.63 -8.88
C TRP A 544 0.31 35.00 -9.84
N GLY A 545 1.55 35.48 -9.81
CA GLY A 545 2.64 34.85 -10.56
C GLY A 545 3.07 33.52 -9.98
N ARG A 546 2.96 33.39 -8.65
CA ARG A 546 3.29 32.14 -7.96
C ARG A 546 2.36 31.92 -6.76
N MET A 547 1.89 30.70 -6.57
CA MET A 547 1.15 30.25 -5.39
C MET A 547 1.94 29.17 -4.68
N VAL A 548 2.24 29.38 -3.40
CA VAL A 548 2.96 28.46 -2.54
C VAL A 548 2.04 27.98 -1.43
N LEU A 549 1.96 26.68 -1.25
CA LEU A 549 1.16 26.01 -0.23
C LEU A 549 2.12 25.38 0.79
N ASP A 550 2.29 25.98 1.96
CA ASP A 550 3.08 25.38 3.03
C ASP A 550 2.22 24.48 3.92
N GLU A 551 2.80 23.39 4.39
CA GLU A 551 2.09 22.29 5.05
C GLU A 551 0.89 21.84 4.19
N ALA A 552 1.19 21.47 2.94
CA ALA A 552 0.19 21.21 1.91
C ALA A 552 -0.75 20.03 2.23
N GLN A 553 -0.52 19.28 3.33
CA GLN A 553 -1.50 18.37 3.87
C GLN A 553 -2.86 19.01 4.17
N GLN A 554 -2.95 20.33 4.27
CA GLN A 554 -4.21 21.06 4.45
C GLN A 554 -5.15 20.96 3.21
N VAL A 555 -4.63 20.67 2.03
CA VAL A 555 -5.41 20.54 0.77
C VAL A 555 -5.62 19.10 0.34
N LYS A 556 -5.30 18.12 1.16
CA LYS A 556 -5.44 16.69 0.85
C LYS A 556 -6.89 16.25 0.68
N ASN A 557 -7.84 16.86 1.38
CA ASN A 557 -9.26 16.53 1.23
C ASN A 557 -9.92 17.45 0.18
N PRO A 558 -10.30 16.91 -1.00
CA PRO A 558 -10.86 17.70 -2.09
C PRO A 558 -12.25 18.31 -1.77
N GLY A 559 -12.94 17.80 -0.74
CA GLY A 559 -14.28 18.23 -0.35
C GLY A 559 -14.32 19.49 0.52
N THR A 560 -13.19 19.90 1.14
CA THR A 560 -13.15 21.05 2.04
C THR A 560 -13.30 22.38 1.32
N ALA A 561 -13.89 23.37 2.00
CA ALA A 561 -14.02 24.73 1.48
C ALA A 561 -12.64 25.36 1.15
N GLN A 562 -11.63 25.05 1.95
CA GLN A 562 -10.26 25.53 1.75
C GLN A 562 -9.66 24.98 0.46
N THR A 563 -9.74 23.68 0.22
CA THR A 563 -9.22 23.06 -1.01
C THR A 563 -9.96 23.56 -2.25
N LYS A 564 -11.29 23.69 -2.16
CA LYS A 564 -12.10 24.25 -3.25
C LYS A 564 -11.69 25.69 -3.58
N ALA A 565 -11.45 26.52 -2.57
CA ALA A 565 -11.01 27.90 -2.76
C ALA A 565 -9.61 27.99 -3.38
N ILE A 566 -8.64 27.21 -2.89
CA ILE A 566 -7.29 27.12 -3.45
C ILE A 566 -7.33 26.74 -4.95
N ARG A 567 -8.16 25.79 -5.32
CA ARG A 567 -8.30 25.35 -6.73
C ARG A 567 -8.87 26.43 -7.65
N GLN A 568 -9.66 27.35 -7.11
CA GLN A 568 -10.26 28.45 -7.87
C GLN A 568 -9.32 29.65 -8.03
N LEU A 569 -8.22 29.72 -7.27
CA LEU A 569 -7.20 30.75 -7.47
C LEU A 569 -6.36 30.43 -8.71
N SER A 570 -6.18 31.43 -9.57
CA SER A 570 -5.27 31.35 -10.70
C SER A 570 -3.88 31.77 -10.30
N ALA A 571 -2.88 30.96 -10.66
CA ALA A 571 -1.46 31.28 -10.51
C ALA A 571 -0.67 30.64 -11.64
N SER A 572 0.30 31.36 -12.20
CA SER A 572 1.14 30.84 -13.30
C SER A 572 2.02 29.67 -12.87
N ARG A 573 2.42 29.66 -11.59
CA ARG A 573 3.28 28.61 -10.99
C ARG A 573 2.73 28.18 -9.66
N ARG A 574 2.79 26.89 -9.36
CA ARG A 574 2.24 26.32 -8.13
C ARG A 574 3.30 25.45 -7.44
N ILE A 575 3.52 25.69 -6.15
CA ILE A 575 4.49 24.96 -5.35
C ILE A 575 3.82 24.49 -4.06
N ALA A 576 4.00 23.24 -3.73
CA ALA A 576 3.61 22.68 -2.42
C ALA A 576 4.85 22.33 -1.61
N LEU A 577 4.84 22.70 -0.34
CA LEU A 577 5.83 22.30 0.66
C LEU A 577 5.14 21.38 1.66
N THR A 578 5.69 20.21 1.89
CA THR A 578 5.15 19.27 2.88
C THR A 578 6.27 18.34 3.38
N GLY A 579 6.16 17.81 4.59
CA GLY A 579 7.05 16.73 5.06
C GLY A 579 6.49 15.34 4.73
N THR A 580 5.20 15.28 4.37
CA THR A 580 4.47 14.04 4.13
C THR A 580 3.53 14.23 2.93
N PRO A 581 3.96 13.89 1.70
CA PRO A 581 3.14 14.10 0.50
C PRO A 581 1.86 13.23 0.51
N VAL A 582 1.92 12.08 1.13
CA VAL A 582 0.78 11.15 1.32
C VAL A 582 0.80 10.67 2.77
N GLU A 583 -0.31 10.79 3.51
CA GLU A 583 -0.39 10.32 4.90
C GLU A 583 -1.31 9.11 5.06
N ASN A 584 -2.52 9.14 4.44
CA ASN A 584 -3.56 8.18 4.76
C ASN A 584 -4.17 7.45 3.57
N ARG A 585 -4.34 8.08 2.42
CA ARG A 585 -4.99 7.51 1.22
C ARG A 585 -4.42 8.08 -0.06
N LEU A 586 -4.41 7.28 -1.12
CA LEU A 586 -3.99 7.74 -2.45
C LEU A 586 -4.84 8.89 -3.00
N GLY A 587 -6.10 9.02 -2.55
CA GLY A 587 -6.94 10.17 -2.86
C GLY A 587 -6.36 11.51 -2.39
N GLU A 588 -5.51 11.52 -1.35
CA GLU A 588 -4.80 12.71 -0.89
C GLU A 588 -3.73 13.16 -1.91
N LEU A 589 -3.00 12.18 -2.48
CA LEU A 589 -2.03 12.43 -3.57
C LEU A 589 -2.74 12.99 -4.79
N TRP A 590 -3.89 12.40 -5.16
CA TRP A 590 -4.69 12.93 -6.26
C TRP A 590 -5.07 14.40 -6.02
N SER A 591 -5.55 14.74 -4.83
CA SER A 591 -5.97 16.11 -4.49
C SER A 591 -4.81 17.09 -4.60
N LEU A 592 -3.65 16.73 -4.03
CA LEU A 592 -2.44 17.54 -4.08
C LEU A 592 -1.94 17.74 -5.52
N MET A 593 -1.84 16.64 -6.30
CA MET A 593 -1.42 16.71 -7.70
C MET A 593 -2.40 17.50 -8.56
N HIS A 594 -3.71 17.39 -8.29
CA HIS A 594 -4.72 18.15 -9.02
C HIS A 594 -4.67 19.67 -8.71
N VAL A 595 -4.23 20.06 -7.51
CA VAL A 595 -3.96 21.47 -7.18
C VAL A 595 -2.71 21.97 -7.90
N LEU A 596 -1.65 21.16 -7.94
CA LEU A 596 -0.37 21.52 -8.57
C LEU A 596 -0.43 21.47 -10.10
N ASN A 597 -0.91 20.36 -10.62
CA ASN A 597 -0.93 20.03 -12.05
C ASN A 597 -2.35 19.54 -12.44
N PRO A 598 -3.29 20.46 -12.66
CA PRO A 598 -4.67 20.09 -12.99
C PRO A 598 -4.74 19.17 -14.21
N GLY A 599 -5.53 18.10 -14.11
CA GLY A 599 -5.73 17.13 -15.20
C GLY A 599 -4.69 16.02 -15.32
N LEU A 600 -3.51 16.12 -14.69
CA LEU A 600 -2.43 15.12 -14.79
C LEU A 600 -2.90 13.69 -14.43
N LEU A 601 -3.62 13.52 -13.34
CA LEU A 601 -4.11 12.22 -12.86
C LEU A 601 -5.58 11.93 -13.24
N GLY A 602 -6.16 12.71 -14.16
CA GLY A 602 -7.55 12.55 -14.57
C GLY A 602 -8.57 12.96 -13.51
N THR A 603 -9.82 12.52 -13.69
CA THR A 603 -10.90 12.76 -12.74
C THR A 603 -10.78 11.91 -11.49
N PRO A 604 -11.43 12.28 -10.36
CA PRO A 604 -11.42 11.46 -9.14
C PRO A 604 -11.90 10.03 -9.36
N ALA A 605 -12.91 9.83 -10.22
CA ALA A 605 -13.47 8.52 -10.51
C ALA A 605 -12.50 7.65 -11.32
N GLU A 606 -11.84 8.23 -12.33
CA GLU A 606 -10.79 7.55 -13.10
C GLU A 606 -9.60 7.16 -12.23
N PHE A 607 -9.12 8.08 -11.40
CA PHE A 607 -8.02 7.82 -10.47
C PHE A 607 -8.36 6.71 -9.48
N LYS A 608 -9.58 6.72 -8.90
CA LYS A 608 -10.02 5.68 -7.98
C LYS A 608 -10.03 4.30 -8.65
N ARG A 609 -10.62 4.21 -9.85
CA ARG A 609 -10.74 2.95 -10.61
C ARG A 609 -9.36 2.40 -11.02
N ARG A 610 -8.44 3.26 -11.46
CA ARG A 610 -7.18 2.87 -12.09
C ARG A 610 -6.02 2.72 -11.11
N PHE A 611 -6.00 3.49 -10.04
CA PHE A 611 -4.91 3.52 -9.08
C PHE A 611 -5.35 3.21 -7.66
N ALA A 612 -6.31 3.95 -7.09
CA ALA A 612 -6.61 3.82 -5.68
C ALA A 612 -7.15 2.43 -5.32
N THR A 613 -8.15 1.91 -6.03
CA THR A 613 -8.71 0.59 -5.76
C THR A 613 -7.69 -0.53 -6.03
N PRO A 614 -7.00 -0.62 -7.20
CA PRO A 614 -6.01 -1.67 -7.43
C PRO A 614 -4.85 -1.66 -6.42
N ILE A 615 -4.36 -0.48 -6.02
CA ILE A 615 -3.23 -0.38 -5.10
C ILE A 615 -3.66 -0.64 -3.65
N GLU A 616 -4.76 -0.01 -3.20
CA GLU A 616 -5.20 -0.07 -1.79
C GLU A 616 -5.89 -1.40 -1.45
N THR A 617 -6.54 -2.05 -2.42
CA THR A 617 -7.32 -3.28 -2.19
C THR A 617 -6.61 -4.52 -2.73
N ASP A 618 -6.08 -4.45 -3.96
CA ASP A 618 -5.54 -5.61 -4.67
C ASP A 618 -4.01 -5.68 -4.61
N HIS A 619 -3.33 -4.67 -4.02
CA HIS A 619 -1.88 -4.55 -3.89
C HIS A 619 -1.14 -4.66 -5.25
N ASP A 620 -1.72 -4.10 -6.30
CA ASP A 620 -1.19 -4.15 -7.67
C ASP A 620 0.13 -3.37 -7.79
N ALA A 621 1.23 -4.11 -7.98
CA ALA A 621 2.57 -3.57 -8.14
C ALA A 621 2.72 -2.77 -9.45
N GLY A 622 2.03 -3.17 -10.52
CA GLY A 622 2.06 -2.47 -11.81
C GLY A 622 1.41 -1.10 -11.74
N ALA A 623 0.23 -1.02 -11.10
CA ALA A 623 -0.46 0.25 -10.86
C ALA A 623 0.36 1.17 -9.95
N THR A 624 1.06 0.60 -8.95
CA THR A 624 1.93 1.34 -8.03
C THR A 624 3.12 1.96 -8.78
N GLU A 625 3.81 1.19 -9.59
CA GLU A 625 4.97 1.67 -10.35
C GLU A 625 4.56 2.70 -11.42
N LEU A 626 3.43 2.49 -12.08
CA LEU A 626 2.89 3.47 -13.02
C LEU A 626 2.57 4.80 -12.32
N LEU A 627 1.89 4.79 -11.17
CA LEU A 627 1.59 5.99 -10.39
C LEU A 627 2.87 6.71 -9.96
N ARG A 628 3.88 5.96 -9.50
CA ARG A 628 5.19 6.49 -9.12
C ARG A 628 5.89 7.16 -10.30
N ARG A 629 5.88 6.55 -11.48
CA ARG A 629 6.46 7.10 -12.71
C ARG A 629 5.76 8.41 -13.13
N ILE A 630 4.43 8.48 -12.97
CA ILE A 630 3.65 9.69 -13.30
C ILE A 630 3.96 10.84 -12.35
N THR A 631 4.02 10.57 -11.04
CA THR A 631 4.13 11.62 -10.00
C THR A 631 5.57 11.97 -9.65
N GLY A 632 6.50 11.04 -9.87
CA GLY A 632 7.92 11.19 -9.52
C GLY A 632 8.57 12.48 -10.00
N PRO A 633 8.39 12.90 -11.26
CA PRO A 633 8.99 14.13 -11.77
C PRO A 633 8.58 15.41 -11.02
N PHE A 634 7.42 15.40 -10.35
CA PHE A 634 6.83 16.55 -9.67
C PHE A 634 6.97 16.53 -8.15
N VAL A 635 7.59 15.47 -7.61
CA VAL A 635 7.79 15.30 -6.16
C VAL A 635 9.26 15.08 -5.88
N LEU A 636 9.87 16.02 -5.17
CA LEU A 636 11.23 15.88 -4.67
C LEU A 636 11.18 15.56 -3.18
N ARG A 637 11.62 14.36 -2.81
CA ARG A 637 11.65 13.89 -1.42
C ARG A 637 13.04 13.41 -1.04
N ARG A 638 13.61 14.01 -0.01
CA ARG A 638 14.91 13.62 0.57
C ARG A 638 14.73 13.36 2.05
N LEU A 639 15.41 12.31 2.52
CA LEU A 639 15.35 11.87 3.90
C LEU A 639 16.57 12.38 4.67
N LYS A 640 16.38 12.74 5.94
CA LYS A 640 17.47 13.13 6.84
C LYS A 640 18.41 11.97 7.17
N THR A 641 17.94 10.75 7.02
CA THR A 641 18.71 9.53 7.26
C THR A 641 19.71 9.22 6.14
N ASP A 642 19.59 9.89 5.01
CA ASP A 642 20.51 9.73 3.89
C ASP A 642 21.77 10.58 4.12
N ARG A 643 22.85 9.92 4.54
CA ARG A 643 24.15 10.56 4.79
C ARG A 643 24.81 11.15 3.55
N THR A 644 24.39 10.74 2.36
CA THR A 644 24.88 11.37 1.11
C THR A 644 24.30 12.77 0.89
N ILE A 645 23.21 13.09 1.58
CA ILE A 645 22.51 14.37 1.51
C ILE A 645 22.94 15.28 2.66
N ILE A 646 23.06 14.73 3.87
CA ILE A 646 23.44 15.48 5.09
C ILE A 646 24.41 14.64 5.91
N ASP A 647 25.62 15.13 6.07
CA ASP A 647 26.69 14.53 6.87
C ASP A 647 26.91 15.20 8.22
N ASP A 648 26.33 16.40 8.47
CA ASP A 648 26.56 17.23 9.66
C ASP A 648 25.41 17.20 10.68
N LEU A 649 24.37 16.37 10.50
CA LEU A 649 23.38 16.10 11.54
C LEU A 649 23.90 14.98 12.47
N PRO A 650 23.85 15.18 13.78
CA PRO A 650 24.19 14.13 14.75
C PRO A 650 23.20 12.97 14.63
N ASP A 651 23.51 11.84 15.26
CA ASP A 651 22.63 10.68 15.25
C ASP A 651 21.33 10.96 16.01
N LYS A 652 20.24 10.31 15.55
CA LYS A 652 18.96 10.21 16.26
C LYS A 652 18.76 8.76 16.70
N ILE A 653 18.62 8.54 18.00
CA ILE A 653 18.39 7.23 18.59
C ILE A 653 16.96 7.20 19.13
N GLU A 654 16.13 6.32 18.59
CA GLU A 654 14.75 6.13 19.06
C GLU A 654 14.65 4.83 19.87
N GLN A 655 14.06 4.93 21.04
CA GLN A 655 13.83 3.81 21.95
C GLN A 655 12.36 3.77 22.35
N THR A 656 11.72 2.63 22.10
CA THR A 656 10.39 2.33 22.66
C THR A 656 10.58 1.67 24.01
N GLU A 657 10.02 2.26 25.05
CA GLU A 657 10.13 1.80 26.41
C GLU A 657 8.80 1.18 26.85
N GLN A 658 8.83 -0.11 27.10
CA GLN A 658 7.69 -0.86 27.63
C GLN A 658 7.61 -0.62 29.15
N VAL A 659 6.45 -0.12 29.58
CA VAL A 659 6.22 0.27 30.97
C VAL A 659 5.01 -0.49 31.53
N PRO A 660 5.16 -1.24 32.64
CA PRO A 660 4.04 -1.96 33.23
C PRO A 660 3.03 -0.99 33.86
N LEU A 661 1.76 -1.37 33.87
CA LEU A 661 0.72 -0.67 34.62
C LEU A 661 0.87 -0.95 36.13
N THR A 662 0.55 0.05 36.95
CA THR A 662 0.34 -0.20 38.40
C THR A 662 -0.95 -0.99 38.63
N ARG A 663 -1.09 -1.62 39.80
CA ARG A 663 -2.34 -2.35 40.16
C ARG A 663 -3.59 -1.45 40.05
N GLU A 664 -3.48 -0.21 40.47
CA GLU A 664 -4.55 0.79 40.34
C GLU A 664 -4.90 1.03 38.87
N GLN A 665 -3.90 1.28 38.02
CA GLN A 665 -4.10 1.47 36.58
C GLN A 665 -4.73 0.24 35.92
N ALA A 666 -4.27 -0.95 36.26
CA ALA A 666 -4.79 -2.20 35.70
C ALA A 666 -6.26 -2.42 36.05
N THR A 667 -6.63 -2.11 37.30
CA THR A 667 -8.03 -2.21 37.76
C THR A 667 -8.93 -1.21 37.02
N LEU A 668 -8.51 0.05 36.93
CA LEU A 668 -9.24 1.10 36.19
C LEU A 668 -9.34 0.78 34.70
N TYR A 669 -8.24 0.28 34.11
CA TYR A 669 -8.20 -0.09 32.70
C TYR A 669 -9.23 -1.17 32.37
N ARG A 670 -9.29 -2.25 33.19
CA ARG A 670 -10.29 -3.32 33.03
C ARG A 670 -11.73 -2.78 33.16
N ALA A 671 -12.00 -1.94 34.16
CA ALA A 671 -13.31 -1.34 34.35
C ALA A 671 -13.74 -0.48 33.14
N VAL A 672 -12.82 0.27 32.54
CA VAL A 672 -13.10 1.07 31.33
C VAL A 672 -13.33 0.18 30.11
N VAL A 673 -12.58 -0.94 29.96
CA VAL A 673 -12.78 -1.93 28.89
C VAL A 673 -14.17 -2.54 29.00
N ASP A 674 -14.57 -3.01 30.19
CA ASP A 674 -15.87 -3.65 30.42
C ASP A 674 -17.03 -2.69 30.14
N ASP A 675 -16.94 -1.42 30.59
CA ASP A 675 -17.95 -0.39 30.30
C ASP A 675 -18.04 -0.07 28.81
N LEU A 676 -16.89 0.02 28.12
CA LEU A 676 -16.83 0.28 26.69
C LEU A 676 -17.48 -0.84 25.87
N LEU A 677 -17.13 -2.10 26.17
CA LEU A 677 -17.67 -3.26 25.45
C LEU A 677 -19.18 -3.37 25.65
N ARG A 678 -19.67 -3.24 26.89
CA ARG A 678 -21.11 -3.24 27.18
C ARG A 678 -21.85 -2.16 26.38
N LYS A 679 -21.38 -0.92 26.40
CA LYS A 679 -21.98 0.20 25.64
C LYS A 679 -21.87 0.01 24.12
N ALA A 680 -20.78 -0.59 23.62
CA ALA A 680 -20.62 -0.86 22.19
C ALA A 680 -21.55 -1.98 21.69
N GLU A 681 -21.94 -2.92 22.55
CA GLU A 681 -22.96 -3.95 22.28
C GLU A 681 -24.38 -3.36 22.19
N GLU A 682 -24.67 -2.33 22.99
CA GLU A 682 -25.99 -1.67 23.06
C GLU A 682 -26.18 -0.59 21.98
N SER A 683 -25.14 -0.26 21.18
CA SER A 683 -25.14 0.88 20.24
C SER A 683 -24.80 0.46 18.83
N GLU A 684 -25.34 1.18 17.83
CA GLU A 684 -25.09 0.93 16.40
C GLU A 684 -24.68 2.21 15.64
N GLY A 685 -24.08 2.03 14.46
CA GLY A 685 -23.80 3.09 13.50
C GLY A 685 -22.89 4.21 14.03
N ILE A 686 -23.32 5.46 13.92
CA ILE A 686 -22.52 6.65 14.29
C ILE A 686 -22.32 6.75 15.79
N GLU A 687 -23.30 6.35 16.58
CA GLU A 687 -23.24 6.39 18.05
C GLU A 687 -22.19 5.41 18.58
N ARG A 688 -22.17 4.17 18.07
CA ARG A 688 -21.15 3.18 18.40
C ARG A 688 -19.75 3.69 18.07
N ARG A 689 -19.57 4.31 16.90
CA ARG A 689 -18.26 4.90 16.51
C ARG A 689 -17.80 5.97 17.50
N GLY A 690 -18.70 6.86 17.91
CA GLY A 690 -18.40 7.90 18.88
C GLY A 690 -18.02 7.33 20.26
N LEU A 691 -18.73 6.30 20.72
CA LEU A 691 -18.46 5.60 21.99
C LEU A 691 -17.10 4.89 21.98
N VAL A 692 -16.75 4.20 20.88
CA VAL A 692 -15.46 3.52 20.74
C VAL A 692 -14.31 4.52 20.79
N LEU A 693 -14.38 5.62 20.06
CA LEU A 693 -13.33 6.66 20.08
C LEU A 693 -13.18 7.31 21.47
N ALA A 694 -14.29 7.63 22.12
CA ALA A 694 -14.28 8.18 23.48
C ALA A 694 -13.70 7.18 24.50
N GLY A 695 -14.04 5.89 24.38
CA GLY A 695 -13.52 4.82 25.23
C GLY A 695 -12.02 4.65 25.10
N ILE A 696 -11.49 4.65 23.86
CA ILE A 696 -10.05 4.61 23.60
C ILE A 696 -9.32 5.80 24.23
N GLY A 697 -9.90 7.01 24.12
CA GLY A 697 -9.36 8.19 24.79
C GLY A 697 -9.25 7.99 26.31
N LYS A 698 -10.27 7.39 26.94
CA LYS A 698 -10.27 7.05 28.38
C LYS A 698 -9.21 6.01 28.73
N LEU A 699 -9.05 4.96 27.91
CA LEU A 699 -8.00 3.94 28.11
C LEU A 699 -6.61 4.56 28.09
N LYS A 700 -6.32 5.46 27.16
CA LYS A 700 -5.06 6.20 27.11
C LYS A 700 -4.87 7.13 28.33
N GLN A 701 -5.94 7.77 28.82
CA GLN A 701 -5.86 8.57 30.04
C GLN A 701 -5.49 7.72 31.24
N VAL A 702 -6.06 6.51 31.39
CA VAL A 702 -5.69 5.55 32.44
C VAL A 702 -4.22 5.11 32.29
N CYS A 703 -3.76 4.83 31.07
CA CYS A 703 -2.36 4.49 30.79
C CYS A 703 -1.40 5.62 31.21
N ASN A 704 -1.80 6.87 31.01
CA ASN A 704 -1.01 8.01 31.46
C ASN A 704 -0.98 8.09 32.99
N HIS A 705 -2.15 8.18 33.62
CA HIS A 705 -2.25 8.29 35.08
C HIS A 705 -3.70 8.12 35.59
N PRO A 706 -3.94 7.46 36.75
CA PRO A 706 -5.27 7.40 37.36
C PRO A 706 -5.94 8.77 37.56
N ALA A 707 -5.23 9.73 38.15
CA ALA A 707 -5.75 11.09 38.37
C ALA A 707 -6.07 11.86 37.08
N HIS A 708 -5.45 11.53 35.96
CA HIS A 708 -5.79 12.09 34.65
C HIS A 708 -7.16 11.60 34.16
N PHE A 709 -7.47 10.34 34.45
CA PHE A 709 -8.77 9.75 34.10
C PHE A 709 -9.88 10.20 35.07
N THR A 710 -9.61 10.13 36.38
CA THR A 710 -10.61 10.44 37.42
C THR A 710 -10.86 11.92 37.60
N ARG A 711 -9.90 12.77 37.27
CA ARG A 711 -9.91 14.25 37.46
C ARG A 711 -10.17 14.68 38.91
N ASP A 712 -9.63 13.91 39.85
CA ASP A 712 -9.91 14.08 41.29
C ASP A 712 -8.85 14.91 42.04
N SER A 713 -7.86 15.50 41.33
CA SER A 713 -6.77 16.28 41.91
C SER A 713 -5.96 15.52 42.98
N SER A 714 -5.96 14.18 42.93
CA SER A 714 -5.21 13.34 43.87
C SER A 714 -3.72 13.36 43.59
N ALA A 715 -2.90 12.97 44.58
CA ALA A 715 -1.44 12.91 44.44
C ALA A 715 -1.01 12.07 43.23
N LEU A 716 0.04 12.50 42.52
CA LEU A 716 0.50 11.81 41.31
C LEU A 716 1.59 10.77 41.59
N SER A 717 2.47 10.99 42.54
CA SER A 717 3.65 10.16 42.81
C SER A 717 3.32 8.68 43.04
N GLY A 718 4.03 7.79 42.37
CA GLY A 718 4.00 6.33 42.58
C GLY A 718 2.77 5.60 42.05
N ARG A 719 1.81 6.29 41.39
CA ARG A 719 0.53 5.72 40.93
C ARG A 719 0.50 5.37 39.44
N SER A 720 1.53 5.75 38.67
CA SER A 720 1.61 5.48 37.25
C SER A 720 2.98 4.94 36.87
N GLY A 721 3.01 3.79 36.18
CA GLY A 721 4.26 3.25 35.64
C GLY A 721 4.95 4.24 34.73
N LYS A 722 4.21 4.89 33.80
CA LYS A 722 4.77 5.90 32.91
C LYS A 722 5.35 7.10 33.65
N LEU A 723 4.64 7.64 34.65
CA LEU A 723 5.14 8.77 35.41
C LEU A 723 6.41 8.41 36.18
N ASN A 724 6.48 7.23 36.78
CA ASN A 724 7.69 6.73 37.45
C ASN A 724 8.86 6.67 36.46
N ARG A 725 8.63 6.14 35.24
CA ARG A 725 9.67 6.07 34.20
C ARG A 725 10.12 7.47 33.73
N VAL A 726 9.17 8.38 33.57
CA VAL A 726 9.49 9.79 33.23
C VAL A 726 10.35 10.44 34.30
N GLU A 727 10.06 10.18 35.57
CA GLU A 727 10.88 10.71 36.70
C GLU A 727 12.31 10.18 36.64
N GLU A 728 12.51 8.87 36.40
CA GLU A 728 13.84 8.28 36.24
C GLU A 728 14.61 8.95 35.09
N LEU A 729 14.00 9.09 33.93
CA LEU A 729 14.63 9.75 32.79
C LEU A 729 14.95 11.23 33.06
N LEU A 730 14.04 11.97 33.70
CA LEU A 730 14.25 13.35 34.03
C LEU A 730 15.34 13.56 35.07
N ASP A 731 15.44 12.65 36.07
CA ASP A 731 16.50 12.69 37.08
C ASP A 731 17.89 12.57 36.41
N GLU A 732 18.07 11.68 35.45
CA GLU A 732 19.29 11.53 34.65
C GLU A 732 19.58 12.75 33.78
N ILE A 733 18.58 13.20 32.99
CA ILE A 733 18.70 14.28 32.01
C ILE A 733 19.06 15.59 32.71
N ILE A 734 18.37 15.91 33.81
CA ILE A 734 18.60 17.14 34.58
C ILE A 734 19.96 17.10 35.27
N ALA A 735 20.36 15.94 35.84
CA ALA A 735 21.67 15.75 36.45
C ALA A 735 22.82 15.93 35.44
N ALA A 736 22.59 15.53 34.16
CA ALA A 736 23.55 15.75 33.07
C ALA A 736 23.59 17.22 32.59
N GLY A 737 22.68 18.08 33.03
CA GLY A 737 22.56 19.46 32.58
C GLY A 737 21.97 19.59 31.19
N ASP A 738 21.29 18.54 30.71
CA ASP A 738 20.67 18.51 29.38
C ASP A 738 19.24 19.06 29.43
N LYS A 739 18.69 19.34 28.22
CA LYS A 739 17.34 19.86 28.06
C LYS A 739 16.45 18.82 27.36
N VAL A 740 15.18 18.77 27.77
CA VAL A 740 14.22 17.78 27.31
C VAL A 740 12.92 18.41 26.83
N LEU A 741 12.36 17.84 25.74
CA LEU A 741 11.01 18.08 25.28
C LEU A 741 10.09 16.93 25.74
N LEU A 742 8.98 17.28 26.37
CA LEU A 742 7.94 16.32 26.81
C LEU A 742 6.71 16.55 25.95
N PHE A 743 6.26 15.53 25.22
CA PHE A 743 5.09 15.62 24.36
C PHE A 743 3.92 14.80 24.90
N THR A 744 2.73 15.40 24.90
CA THR A 744 1.46 14.73 25.23
C THR A 744 0.34 15.17 24.28
N GLN A 745 -0.62 14.27 24.03
CA GLN A 745 -1.82 14.63 23.27
C GLN A 745 -2.89 15.34 24.13
N PHE A 746 -2.80 15.23 25.46
CA PHE A 746 -3.81 15.70 26.38
C PHE A 746 -3.35 16.99 27.09
N ALA A 747 -4.07 18.09 26.85
CA ALA A 747 -3.76 19.36 27.52
C ALA A 747 -3.98 19.26 29.05
N GLU A 748 -5.03 18.54 29.46
CA GLU A 748 -5.35 18.33 30.88
C GLU A 748 -4.23 17.58 31.62
N TRP A 749 -3.55 16.64 30.94
CA TRP A 749 -2.40 15.95 31.51
C TRP A 749 -1.22 16.91 31.72
N GLY A 750 -0.99 17.80 30.78
CA GLY A 750 0.02 18.85 30.90
C GLY A 750 -0.26 19.79 32.11
N GLU A 751 -1.53 20.15 32.33
CA GLU A 751 -1.94 21.00 33.47
C GLU A 751 -1.68 20.33 34.83
N LEU A 752 -1.80 18.99 34.91
CA LEU A 752 -1.47 18.24 36.13
C LEU A 752 0.06 18.09 36.31
N LEU A 753 0.79 17.88 35.21
CA LEU A 753 2.26 17.65 35.27
C LEU A 753 3.03 18.93 35.64
N VAL A 754 2.65 20.11 35.16
CA VAL A 754 3.38 21.35 35.43
C VAL A 754 3.60 21.64 36.92
N PRO A 755 2.55 21.67 37.79
CA PRO A 755 2.76 21.90 39.23
C PRO A 755 3.54 20.76 39.89
N TYR A 756 3.32 19.52 39.45
CA TYR A 756 3.99 18.33 39.95
C TYR A 756 5.51 18.39 39.71
N LEU A 757 5.92 18.60 38.45
CA LEU A 757 7.32 18.70 38.06
C LEU A 757 7.99 19.94 38.68
N THR A 758 7.25 21.05 38.82
CA THR A 758 7.76 22.25 39.50
C THR A 758 8.10 21.95 40.97
N SER A 759 7.21 21.24 41.69
CA SER A 759 7.41 20.84 43.07
C SER A 759 8.59 19.88 43.24
N ARG A 760 8.75 18.94 42.29
CA ARG A 760 9.78 17.90 42.36
C ARG A 760 11.17 18.43 42.03
N TYR A 761 11.29 19.25 40.98
CA TYR A 761 12.58 19.69 40.42
C TYR A 761 12.94 21.12 40.79
N GLY A 762 12.09 21.84 41.51
CA GLY A 762 12.33 23.25 41.89
C GLY A 762 12.36 24.24 40.74
N GLN A 763 12.08 23.79 39.50
CA GLN A 763 12.02 24.56 38.26
C GLN A 763 10.75 24.26 37.49
N ALA A 764 9.98 25.30 37.17
CA ALA A 764 8.78 25.14 36.39
C ALA A 764 9.09 24.78 34.93
N PRO A 765 8.53 23.74 34.35
CA PRO A 765 8.60 23.48 32.92
C PRO A 765 7.86 24.57 32.15
N LEU A 766 8.38 24.95 30.97
CA LEU A 766 7.60 25.74 30.04
C LEU A 766 6.42 24.85 29.53
N TRP A 767 5.22 25.43 29.43
CA TRP A 767 4.04 24.68 28.96
C TRP A 767 3.39 25.37 27.77
N LEU A 768 3.47 24.69 26.60
CA LEU A 768 2.91 25.17 25.35
C LEU A 768 1.72 24.28 24.90
N HIS A 769 0.56 24.89 24.85
CA HIS A 769 -0.68 24.28 24.38
C HIS A 769 -1.44 25.21 23.42
N GLY A 770 -2.55 24.74 22.86
CA GLY A 770 -3.31 25.48 21.84
C GLY A 770 -3.82 26.87 22.26
N GLY A 771 -4.07 27.06 23.57
CA GLY A 771 -4.54 28.34 24.14
C GLY A 771 -3.47 29.42 24.34
N VAL A 772 -2.19 29.13 24.12
CA VAL A 772 -1.10 30.10 24.34
C VAL A 772 -1.04 31.11 23.20
N ALA A 773 -1.10 32.41 23.52
CA ALA A 773 -1.00 33.49 22.57
C ALA A 773 0.36 33.49 21.86
N ARG A 774 0.39 33.90 20.59
CA ARG A 774 1.57 33.86 19.73
C ARG A 774 2.81 34.52 20.36
N LYS A 775 2.69 35.76 20.87
CA LYS A 775 3.80 36.48 21.47
C LYS A 775 4.40 35.71 22.66
N LYS A 776 3.59 35.11 23.50
CA LYS A 776 4.02 34.28 24.64
C LYS A 776 4.73 33.00 24.18
N ARG A 777 4.24 32.39 23.08
CA ARG A 777 4.88 31.25 22.46
C ARG A 777 6.29 31.52 21.98
N ASP A 778 6.48 32.65 21.27
CA ASP A 778 7.79 33.07 20.77
C ASP A 778 8.76 33.33 21.93
N GLN A 779 8.28 33.96 23.00
CA GLN A 779 9.09 34.20 24.25
C GLN A 779 9.49 32.87 24.92
N MET A 780 8.59 31.89 25.02
CA MET A 780 8.91 30.56 25.58
C MET A 780 9.99 29.84 24.76
N VAL A 781 9.94 29.91 23.44
CA VAL A 781 10.94 29.30 22.55
C VAL A 781 12.31 29.97 22.78
N GLU A 782 12.35 31.30 22.79
CA GLU A 782 13.57 32.05 23.04
C GLU A 782 14.15 31.73 24.42
N GLN A 783 13.30 31.69 25.45
CA GLN A 783 13.71 31.33 26.81
C GLN A 783 14.27 29.91 26.88
N PHE A 784 13.66 28.94 26.20
CA PHE A 784 14.15 27.55 26.17
C PHE A 784 15.49 27.42 25.43
N GLN A 785 15.69 28.15 24.34
CA GLN A 785 16.93 28.13 23.56
C GLN A 785 18.11 28.81 24.29
N SER A 786 17.84 29.69 25.27
CA SER A 786 18.88 30.28 26.08
C SER A 786 19.60 29.23 26.94
N PRO A 787 20.95 29.25 27.05
CA PRO A 787 21.69 28.33 27.93
C PRO A 787 21.20 28.32 29.38
N ALA A 788 20.83 29.47 29.93
CA ALA A 788 20.30 29.63 31.30
C ALA A 788 18.78 29.36 31.41
N GLY A 789 18.13 28.98 30.30
CA GLY A 789 16.69 28.74 30.28
C GLY A 789 16.31 27.39 30.91
N PRO A 790 15.00 27.15 31.13
CA PRO A 790 14.52 25.94 31.76
C PRO A 790 14.97 24.66 31.04
N SER A 791 15.21 23.58 31.82
CA SER A 791 15.63 22.30 31.28
C SER A 791 14.47 21.53 30.64
N MET A 792 13.21 21.79 31.06
CA MET A 792 12.03 21.08 30.63
C MET A 792 11.10 21.96 29.81
N PHE A 793 10.66 21.46 28.68
CA PHE A 793 9.61 22.10 27.88
C PHE A 793 8.52 21.05 27.56
N LEU A 794 7.38 21.22 28.15
CA LEU A 794 6.19 20.40 27.93
C LEU A 794 5.38 21.00 26.77
N LEU A 795 4.96 20.17 25.84
CA LEU A 795 4.24 20.59 24.64
C LEU A 795 3.04 19.67 24.38
N SER A 796 1.89 20.26 24.07
CA SER A 796 0.87 19.44 23.43
C SER A 796 1.27 19.12 22.00
N ILE A 797 1.08 17.88 21.56
CA ILE A 797 1.49 17.41 20.20
C ILE A 797 0.93 18.33 19.11
N LYS A 798 -0.34 18.75 19.22
CA LYS A 798 -0.97 19.67 18.26
C LYS A 798 -0.32 21.07 18.25
N ALA A 799 0.11 21.57 19.36
CA ALA A 799 0.79 22.87 19.46
C ALA A 799 2.28 22.76 19.09
N GLY A 800 2.92 21.65 19.42
CA GLY A 800 4.30 21.34 19.06
C GLY A 800 4.49 21.09 17.56
N GLY A 801 3.45 20.70 16.84
CA GLY A 801 3.47 20.47 15.39
C GLY A 801 3.71 21.71 14.51
N THR A 802 3.99 22.88 15.07
CA THR A 802 3.96 24.17 14.34
C THR A 802 5.32 24.84 14.27
N GLY A 803 6.17 24.45 13.31
CA GLY A 803 7.33 25.24 12.84
C GLY A 803 8.37 25.73 13.88
N LEU A 804 8.30 25.23 15.13
CA LEU A 804 9.19 25.63 16.21
C LEU A 804 10.61 25.08 15.97
N ASN A 805 11.62 25.84 16.39
CA ASN A 805 13.00 25.40 16.44
C ASN A 805 13.42 25.24 17.90
N LEU A 806 13.67 23.99 18.34
CA LEU A 806 13.96 23.63 19.74
C LEU A 806 15.24 22.79 19.85
N THR A 807 16.25 23.14 19.06
CA THR A 807 17.55 22.43 18.96
C THR A 807 18.41 22.48 20.23
N ALA A 808 18.01 23.23 21.26
CA ALA A 808 18.67 23.17 22.57
C ALA A 808 18.39 21.83 23.29
N ALA A 809 17.35 21.10 22.93
CA ALA A 809 17.03 19.81 23.52
C ALA A 809 17.88 18.68 22.91
N GLY A 810 18.52 17.87 23.76
CA GLY A 810 19.11 16.58 23.40
C GLY A 810 18.18 15.39 23.64
N HIS A 811 17.09 15.59 24.36
CA HIS A 811 16.13 14.53 24.70
C HIS A 811 14.70 14.87 24.31
N VAL A 812 13.97 13.88 23.85
CA VAL A 812 12.53 13.96 23.51
C VAL A 812 11.83 12.79 24.16
N ILE A 813 10.79 13.06 24.96
CA ILE A 813 9.98 12.01 25.60
C ILE A 813 8.53 12.15 25.12
N HIS A 814 8.02 11.14 24.43
CA HIS A 814 6.62 10.99 24.11
C HIS A 814 5.90 10.26 25.25
N LEU A 815 5.09 11.00 26.02
CA LEU A 815 4.37 10.51 27.19
C LEU A 815 3.24 9.56 26.83
N ASP A 816 2.65 9.76 25.64
CA ASP A 816 1.58 8.93 25.09
C ASP A 816 1.76 8.77 23.57
N ARG A 817 1.29 7.66 23.01
CA ARG A 817 1.42 7.33 21.60
C ARG A 817 0.32 7.99 20.76
N TRP A 818 0.71 8.56 19.63
CA TRP A 818 -0.22 9.08 18.63
C TRP A 818 -0.49 8.03 17.54
N TRP A 819 -1.70 8.03 16.99
CA TRP A 819 -2.09 7.09 15.93
C TRP A 819 -1.31 7.26 14.63
N ASN A 820 -0.94 8.48 14.29
CA ASN A 820 -0.21 8.80 13.08
C ASN A 820 1.28 9.03 13.43
N PRO A 821 2.18 8.13 13.02
CA PRO A 821 3.62 8.26 13.30
C PRO A 821 4.22 9.54 12.75
N ALA A 822 3.70 10.07 11.63
CA ALA A 822 4.18 11.30 11.05
C ALA A 822 4.02 12.53 11.98
N VAL A 823 3.02 12.52 12.86
CA VAL A 823 2.80 13.58 13.85
C VAL A 823 3.81 13.48 15.00
N GLU A 824 4.15 12.27 15.45
CA GLU A 824 5.22 12.03 16.44
C GLU A 824 6.59 12.43 15.87
N ASP A 825 6.87 12.01 14.63
CA ASP A 825 8.11 12.35 13.93
C ASP A 825 8.21 13.87 13.71
N GLN A 826 7.10 14.54 13.36
CA GLN A 826 7.02 15.99 13.25
C GLN A 826 7.31 16.69 14.59
N ALA A 827 6.85 16.14 15.70
CA ALA A 827 7.14 16.68 17.04
C ALA A 827 8.63 16.49 17.39
N THR A 828 9.19 15.30 17.16
CA THR A 828 10.61 14.99 17.35
C THR A 828 11.52 15.88 16.51
N ASP A 829 11.14 16.19 15.29
CA ASP A 829 11.87 17.03 14.35
C ASP A 829 11.99 18.50 14.78
N ARG A 830 11.40 18.88 15.92
CA ARG A 830 11.65 20.20 16.57
C ARG A 830 13.01 20.22 17.25
N ALA A 831 13.46 19.11 17.80
CA ALA A 831 14.79 18.95 18.38
C ALA A 831 15.81 18.48 17.34
N TYR A 832 15.42 17.49 16.49
CA TYR A 832 16.27 16.91 15.45
C TYR A 832 16.17 17.70 14.14
N ARG A 833 16.88 18.83 14.09
CA ARG A 833 16.82 19.78 12.98
C ARG A 833 18.20 20.36 12.71
N ILE A 834 18.40 20.93 11.51
CA ILE A 834 19.62 21.69 11.17
C ILE A 834 19.96 22.70 12.28
N GLY A 835 21.19 22.65 12.75
CA GLY A 835 21.66 23.39 13.91
C GLY A 835 21.72 22.61 15.20
N GLN A 836 21.24 21.37 15.22
CA GLN A 836 21.47 20.42 16.31
C GLN A 836 22.95 19.97 16.28
N LYS A 837 23.58 20.00 17.45
CA LYS A 837 25.01 19.63 17.62
C LYS A 837 25.23 18.38 18.46
N ARG A 838 24.16 17.83 19.05
CA ARG A 838 24.20 16.68 19.96
C ARG A 838 23.31 15.57 19.42
N THR A 839 23.65 14.32 19.72
CA THR A 839 22.75 13.17 19.51
C THR A 839 21.41 13.43 20.17
N VAL A 840 20.32 13.19 19.45
CA VAL A 840 18.96 13.32 19.99
C VAL A 840 18.44 11.94 20.40
N LEU A 841 18.18 11.79 21.69
CA LEU A 841 17.61 10.58 22.28
C LEU A 841 16.07 10.73 22.36
N VAL A 842 15.36 9.82 21.74
CA VAL A 842 13.88 9.85 21.67
C VAL A 842 13.32 8.65 22.42
N HIS A 843 12.61 8.92 23.51
CA HIS A 843 11.94 7.90 24.34
C HIS A 843 10.45 7.89 24.03
N LYS A 844 9.93 6.73 23.64
CA LYS A 844 8.51 6.52 23.34
C LYS A 844 7.93 5.59 24.39
N LEU A 845 7.14 6.12 25.33
CA LEU A 845 6.58 5.33 26.42
C LEU A 845 5.34 4.57 25.98
N VAL A 846 5.30 3.27 26.21
CA VAL A 846 4.22 2.35 25.85
C VAL A 846 3.83 1.52 27.07
N SER A 847 2.56 1.57 27.47
CA SER A 847 2.05 0.72 28.54
C SER A 847 1.88 -0.72 28.08
N SER A 848 2.62 -1.66 28.72
CA SER A 848 2.60 -3.08 28.38
C SER A 848 1.22 -3.71 28.57
N GLY A 849 0.84 -4.67 27.73
CA GLY A 849 -0.42 -5.39 27.77
C GLY A 849 -1.66 -4.57 27.41
N THR A 850 -1.51 -3.33 26.93
CA THR A 850 -2.61 -2.41 26.69
C THR A 850 -2.81 -2.12 25.18
N ILE A 851 -3.82 -1.32 24.88
CA ILE A 851 -4.06 -0.80 23.53
C ILE A 851 -2.84 -0.06 22.97
N GLU A 852 -1.99 0.58 23.80
CA GLU A 852 -0.82 1.32 23.32
C GLU A 852 0.23 0.40 22.70
N GLU A 853 0.46 -0.77 23.27
CA GLU A 853 1.35 -1.77 22.71
C GLU A 853 0.88 -2.25 21.33
N ARG A 854 -0.44 -2.42 21.17
CA ARG A 854 -1.00 -2.81 19.86
C ARG A 854 -0.91 -1.70 18.84
N ILE A 855 -1.09 -0.46 19.26
CA ILE A 855 -0.88 0.71 18.41
C ILE A 855 0.58 0.75 17.97
N ASP A 856 1.53 0.52 18.87
CA ASP A 856 2.95 0.51 18.56
C ASP A 856 3.34 -0.59 17.57
N ALA A 857 2.88 -1.82 17.81
CA ALA A 857 3.10 -2.95 16.90
C ALA A 857 2.51 -2.66 15.50
N MET A 858 1.32 -2.07 15.43
CA MET A 858 0.69 -1.70 14.18
C MET A 858 1.44 -0.57 13.45
N ILE A 859 1.92 0.45 14.17
CA ILE A 859 2.75 1.52 13.61
C ILE A 859 4.04 0.94 13.02
N THR A 860 4.67 -0.01 13.71
CA THR A 860 5.90 -0.67 13.28
C THR A 860 5.69 -1.52 12.02
N SER A 861 4.61 -2.31 11.98
CA SER A 861 4.26 -3.09 10.79
C SER A 861 3.89 -2.21 9.59
N LYS A 862 3.28 -1.05 9.83
CA LYS A 862 2.92 -0.09 8.79
C LYS A 862 4.09 0.75 8.31
N ARG A 863 5.10 1.02 9.11
CA ARG A 863 6.34 1.65 8.63
C ARG A 863 7.02 0.79 7.56
N ALA A 864 7.03 -0.52 7.72
CA ALA A 864 7.52 -1.46 6.70
C ALA A 864 6.66 -1.47 5.42
N LEU A 865 5.35 -1.19 5.54
CA LEU A 865 4.40 -1.08 4.42
C LEU A 865 4.27 0.35 3.88
N ALA A 866 4.54 1.39 4.67
CA ALA A 866 4.40 2.80 4.28
C ALA A 866 5.51 3.29 3.35
N GLU A 867 6.59 2.54 3.19
CA GLU A 867 7.47 2.69 2.02
C GLU A 867 6.79 2.25 0.72
N LEU A 868 5.70 1.51 0.79
CA LEU A 868 4.94 0.97 -0.34
C LEU A 868 3.51 1.49 -0.47
N VAL A 869 2.72 1.62 0.64
CA VAL A 869 1.31 2.10 0.55
C VAL A 869 0.78 2.59 1.91
N VAL A 870 0.08 3.67 1.87
CA VAL A 870 -0.54 4.44 2.95
C VAL A 870 -1.83 3.81 3.48
N GLY A 871 -2.10 3.94 4.77
CA GLY A 871 -3.44 3.76 5.29
C GLY A 871 -3.62 3.85 6.80
N THR A 872 -4.51 4.67 7.18
CA THR A 872 -5.50 4.74 8.26
C THR A 872 -5.11 5.41 9.57
N GLY A 873 -5.81 6.53 9.86
CA GLY A 873 -6.02 7.08 11.19
C GLY A 873 -7.02 6.23 12.03
N GLU A 874 -7.51 6.77 13.14
CA GLU A 874 -8.36 6.11 14.17
C GLU A 874 -9.63 5.38 13.65
N GLY A 875 -10.01 5.58 12.39
CA GLY A 875 -11.29 5.10 11.85
C GLY A 875 -11.44 3.58 11.77
N TRP A 876 -10.35 2.82 11.60
CA TRP A 876 -10.42 1.36 11.44
C TRP A 876 -10.93 0.62 12.69
N ILE A 877 -10.60 1.12 13.90
CA ILE A 877 -11.06 0.51 15.16
C ILE A 877 -12.59 0.62 15.31
N THR A 878 -13.17 1.67 14.74
CA THR A 878 -14.62 1.88 14.81
C THR A 878 -15.42 0.92 13.92
N GLU A 879 -14.74 0.25 13.00
CA GLU A 879 -15.33 -0.72 12.06
C GLU A 879 -15.21 -2.17 12.57
N LEU A 880 -14.45 -2.41 13.64
CA LEU A 880 -14.29 -3.72 14.24
C LEU A 880 -15.60 -4.25 14.87
N SER A 881 -15.82 -5.57 14.78
CA SER A 881 -16.85 -6.24 15.59
C SER A 881 -16.55 -6.12 17.08
N THR A 882 -17.53 -6.38 17.94
CA THR A 882 -17.33 -6.29 19.39
C THR A 882 -16.27 -7.29 19.88
N ASP A 883 -16.22 -8.50 19.31
CA ASP A 883 -15.20 -9.49 19.65
C ASP A 883 -13.81 -9.06 19.20
N GLN A 884 -13.68 -8.54 17.99
CA GLN A 884 -12.42 -7.97 17.49
C GLN A 884 -11.98 -6.74 18.31
N LEU A 885 -12.92 -5.91 18.72
CA LEU A 885 -12.65 -4.76 19.59
C LEU A 885 -12.17 -5.25 20.96
N ARG A 886 -12.81 -6.27 21.56
CA ARG A 886 -12.37 -6.91 22.80
C ARG A 886 -10.93 -7.40 22.69
N ASP A 887 -10.58 -8.14 21.63
CA ASP A 887 -9.22 -8.63 21.40
C ASP A 887 -8.20 -7.50 21.30
N VAL A 888 -8.57 -6.34 20.77
CA VAL A 888 -7.68 -5.19 20.63
C VAL A 888 -7.50 -4.41 21.92
N ILE A 889 -8.51 -4.29 22.79
CA ILE A 889 -8.45 -3.43 23.97
C ILE A 889 -8.28 -4.19 25.29
N ALA A 890 -8.48 -5.52 25.31
CA ALA A 890 -8.34 -6.31 26.53
C ALA A 890 -6.92 -6.21 27.12
N LEU A 891 -6.84 -6.12 28.44
CA LEU A 891 -5.57 -6.16 29.17
C LEU A 891 -5.03 -7.60 29.13
N ARG A 892 -3.81 -7.77 28.62
CA ARG A 892 -3.08 -9.05 28.64
C ARG A 892 -2.27 -9.14 29.94
N SER A 893 -2.26 -10.31 30.57
CA SER A 893 -1.32 -10.58 31.66
C SER A 893 0.10 -10.66 31.04
N SER A 894 1.03 -9.85 31.54
CA SER A 894 2.45 -10.09 31.29
C SER A 894 2.87 -11.35 32.06
N ASP A 895 3.68 -12.21 31.45
CA ASP A 895 4.21 -13.46 32.05
C ASP A 895 5.07 -13.23 33.31
N THR A 896 5.03 -12.08 33.95
CA THR A 896 5.82 -11.72 35.12
C THR A 896 5.07 -11.82 36.46
N ASP A 897 3.81 -12.30 36.46
CA ASP A 897 3.03 -12.44 37.72
C ASP A 897 3.20 -13.80 38.45
N GLU A 898 4.10 -14.69 38.02
CA GLU A 898 4.32 -15.99 38.70
C GLU A 898 5.41 -15.99 39.81
N ASP A 899 6.15 -14.92 40.06
CA ASP A 899 7.29 -14.93 41.02
C ASP A 899 7.09 -14.04 42.27
N VAL A 900 5.86 -13.63 42.64
CA VAL A 900 5.63 -13.05 43.99
C VAL A 900 4.28 -13.53 44.53
N ALA A 901 4.26 -14.76 45.09
CA ALA A 901 3.24 -15.21 46.05
C ALA A 901 3.89 -15.33 47.43
#